data_bb1a74a59e8dc688309750daa6e72601
#
_entry.id   bb1a74a59e8dc688309750daa6e72601
#
_cell.length_a   1.000
_cell.length_b   1.000
_cell.length_c   1.000
_cell.angle_alpha   90.00
_cell.angle_beta   90.00
_cell.angle_gamma   90.00
#
_symmetry.space_group_name_H-M   'P 1'
#
loop_
_entity.id
_entity.type
_entity.pdbx_description
1 polymer ?
#
loop_
_entity_poly.entity_id
_entity_poly.type
_entity_poly.pdbx_seq_one_letter_code
_entity_poly.pdbx_strand_id
1 'polypeptide(L)'
;MNPQSASLGQAGLTDCDREPIRIPGSIQPHGLLLVLDPGSMTIVQLAGDTERLLGRTHDQLLGQSLSASLDATAKVRIESMIRRRQILPRPMFIAETCFGDRPLEVSAHLSGALVILELERRVPSEGFDVIAALPAMTTRADLADSMETLLNVVTAEVGIATGFDRVMLYRFDEDYSGSVVAEHRSSDQVESFLDLRYPASDIPVQARELYCNNRICLIPDVFYQPQLLDPPDDPATGRPLDLSFSALRSVSPSHVEYLANMGIAASMSLSLVVGGKLWGLIACHHSKPLYLGARTRAALVLFAQLVSLQVRNRLDLAQSTGRMRARDVQAQLAAALTEGGLPQLIFGDVTLLDLIPAAGAALVVEGETRLLGVTPPLEDVKAMAEWLGPLMDTGVFATDRLSQHYPAAAGYLAAGAGLLALSVSRTPRDYVLWFLPELINTVTWAGDPAKSMVHGPLGARLIPRKSFAAWTEMVEGRSRPWTSVEIEDAISLRTAILDYVQRRRDRFAREQQALENLKFNEMLEQQVAQRTSQLVAANKELDDFAYVASHDLKAPLRVIDNASKWLEEDLAAHLDDETRDTMRLLRGRVKRMEKLLDDLLQYCRVGRTSDPAAEEMVAGNEIVDNVLALLSPAAGFKFTVGSGFAGIRLPRMPLQQILMNLIGNAIKHHDSKEGHIELSVEDRGAVYEFAVKDDGPGIPAQFHDEIFKIFRTLKPRDQVEGSGMGLAIVRKHIDVAGGVLWLESAEGEGSTFRFTWPKPPQREEGKS
;
A
#
# COMPACT_ATOMS: atom_id res chain seq x y z
N MET A 1 9.80 15.59 -43.78
CA MET A 1 9.33 16.66 -42.89
C MET A 1 9.72 16.30 -41.49
N ASN A 2 10.52 17.13 -40.90
CA ASN A 2 11.22 16.98 -39.60
C ASN A 2 10.28 16.79 -38.39
N PRO A 3 10.68 16.01 -37.40
CA PRO A 3 10.39 16.38 -36.01
C PRO A 3 11.69 16.74 -35.27
N GLN A 4 11.76 17.98 -34.86
CA GLN A 4 12.68 18.44 -33.83
C GLN A 4 12.31 17.80 -32.49
N SER A 5 13.17 16.95 -31.98
CA SER A 5 13.20 16.55 -30.58
C SER A 5 14.27 17.33 -29.84
N ALA A 6 13.84 18.00 -28.80
CA ALA A 6 14.62 18.86 -27.93
C ALA A 6 15.89 18.18 -27.40
N SER A 7 17.02 18.83 -27.57
CA SER A 7 18.33 18.48 -27.03
C SER A 7 18.39 18.78 -25.54
N LEU A 8 18.38 17.75 -24.71
CA LEU A 8 18.98 17.78 -23.37
C LEU A 8 20.51 17.80 -23.53
N GLY A 9 21.18 18.71 -22.82
CA GLY A 9 22.57 19.08 -22.95
C GLY A 9 23.54 17.90 -23.16
N GLN A 10 24.00 17.76 -24.36
CA GLN A 10 25.18 16.97 -24.71
C GLN A 10 26.41 17.77 -24.30
N ALA A 11 27.02 17.41 -23.18
CA ALA A 11 28.42 17.66 -22.96
C ALA A 11 29.15 17.02 -24.17
N GLY A 12 29.87 17.81 -24.97
CA GLY A 12 30.43 17.37 -26.23
C GLY A 12 31.29 16.12 -26.05
N LEU A 13 30.95 15.07 -26.81
CA LEU A 13 31.78 13.88 -26.99
C LEU A 13 33.16 14.33 -27.44
N THR A 14 34.20 14.01 -26.68
CA THR A 14 35.58 14.28 -27.05
C THR A 14 35.97 13.34 -28.18
N ASP A 15 36.95 13.73 -29.04
CA ASP A 15 37.44 12.86 -30.12
C ASP A 15 37.94 11.50 -29.60
N CYS A 16 38.41 11.43 -28.36
CA CYS A 16 38.76 10.18 -27.69
C CYS A 16 37.56 9.21 -27.53
N ASP A 17 36.33 9.72 -27.38
CA ASP A 17 35.11 8.89 -27.28
C ASP A 17 34.64 8.37 -28.65
N ARG A 18 35.26 8.84 -29.76
CA ARG A 18 34.94 8.43 -31.12
C ARG A 18 35.97 7.50 -31.73
N GLU A 19 37.12 7.31 -31.12
CA GLU A 19 38.15 6.42 -31.57
C GLU A 19 37.64 4.98 -31.68
N PRO A 20 37.76 4.29 -32.83
CA PRO A 20 37.20 2.95 -33.03
C PRO A 20 38.10 1.87 -32.38
N ILE A 21 38.25 1.89 -31.04
CA ILE A 21 39.16 1.01 -30.30
C ILE A 21 38.86 -0.49 -30.41
N ARG A 22 37.71 -0.85 -30.93
CA ARG A 22 37.30 -2.25 -31.17
C ARG A 22 37.82 -2.82 -32.48
N ILE A 23 38.08 -1.91 -33.46
CA ILE A 23 38.51 -2.27 -34.84
C ILE A 23 39.80 -1.51 -35.20
N PRO A 24 40.89 -1.67 -34.45
CA PRO A 24 42.13 -0.93 -34.70
C PRO A 24 42.85 -1.31 -36.00
N GLY A 25 42.40 -2.39 -36.68
CA GLY A 25 43.02 -2.90 -37.91
C GLY A 25 44.43 -3.48 -37.71
N SER A 26 44.89 -3.70 -36.49
CA SER A 26 46.23 -4.17 -36.14
C SER A 26 46.28 -4.88 -34.80
N ILE A 27 47.37 -5.63 -34.63
CA ILE A 27 47.69 -6.33 -33.35
C ILE A 27 49.04 -5.90 -32.79
N GLN A 28 49.27 -6.25 -31.53
CA GLN A 28 50.57 -6.16 -30.87
C GLN A 28 51.52 -7.25 -31.32
N PRO A 29 52.85 -7.08 -31.41
CA PRO A 29 53.79 -7.96 -32.09
C PRO A 29 54.18 -9.20 -31.29
N HIS A 30 53.64 -9.40 -30.07
CA HIS A 30 54.02 -10.53 -29.20
C HIS A 30 53.32 -11.86 -29.58
N GLY A 31 52.44 -11.86 -30.56
CA GLY A 31 51.72 -13.03 -31.04
C GLY A 31 51.35 -12.94 -32.51
N LEU A 32 50.62 -13.93 -32.96
CA LEU A 32 50.10 -14.08 -34.31
C LEU A 32 48.58 -14.29 -34.25
N LEU A 33 47.85 -13.59 -35.06
CA LEU A 33 46.40 -13.72 -35.19
C LEU A 33 46.04 -14.37 -36.51
N LEU A 34 45.25 -15.44 -36.49
CA LEU A 34 44.69 -16.09 -37.64
C LEU A 34 43.17 -16.06 -37.59
N VAL A 35 42.54 -15.55 -38.63
CA VAL A 35 41.08 -15.50 -38.76
C VAL A 35 40.62 -16.62 -39.70
N LEU A 36 39.74 -17.46 -39.23
CA LEU A 36 39.24 -18.61 -39.95
C LEU A 36 37.76 -18.46 -40.33
N ASP A 37 37.46 -18.85 -41.57
CA ASP A 37 36.10 -19.22 -41.91
C ASP A 37 35.77 -20.60 -41.35
N PRO A 38 34.81 -20.75 -40.44
CA PRO A 38 34.50 -22.02 -39.80
C PRO A 38 33.89 -23.07 -40.76
N GLY A 39 33.37 -22.66 -41.91
CA GLY A 39 32.79 -23.55 -42.93
C GLY A 39 33.87 -24.26 -43.75
N SER A 40 34.81 -23.49 -44.27
CA SER A 40 35.92 -24.01 -45.11
C SER A 40 37.17 -24.37 -44.31
N MET A 41 37.29 -23.89 -43.07
CA MET A 41 38.49 -24.01 -42.22
C MET A 41 39.72 -23.36 -42.84
N THR A 42 39.54 -22.36 -43.69
CA THR A 42 40.61 -21.60 -44.34
C THR A 42 40.93 -20.31 -43.61
N ILE A 43 42.17 -19.86 -43.68
CA ILE A 43 42.65 -18.61 -43.14
C ILE A 43 42.22 -17.49 -44.08
N VAL A 44 41.34 -16.61 -43.62
CA VAL A 44 40.77 -15.47 -44.43
C VAL A 44 41.43 -14.15 -44.13
N GLN A 45 41.97 -13.96 -42.95
CA GLN A 45 42.80 -12.80 -42.56
C GLN A 45 43.88 -13.32 -41.57
N LEU A 46 44.96 -12.55 -41.47
CA LEU A 46 45.99 -12.79 -40.49
C LEU A 46 46.73 -11.48 -40.10
N ALA A 47 47.45 -11.52 -38.98
CA ALA A 47 48.34 -10.43 -38.58
C ALA A 47 49.48 -10.99 -37.72
N GLY A 48 50.62 -10.30 -37.75
CA GLY A 48 51.82 -10.65 -37.00
C GLY A 48 52.95 -11.20 -37.85
N ASP A 49 54.09 -11.46 -37.22
CA ASP A 49 55.30 -11.96 -37.89
C ASP A 49 55.22 -13.49 -38.08
N THR A 50 54.56 -13.89 -39.19
CA THR A 50 54.35 -15.30 -39.53
C THR A 50 55.65 -16.03 -39.90
N GLU A 51 56.58 -15.31 -40.53
CA GLU A 51 57.88 -15.89 -40.88
C GLU A 51 58.68 -16.30 -39.61
N ARG A 52 58.70 -15.40 -38.62
CA ARG A 52 59.37 -15.65 -37.37
C ARG A 52 58.71 -16.78 -36.56
N LEU A 53 57.38 -16.81 -36.52
CA LEU A 53 56.65 -17.78 -35.66
C LEU A 53 56.36 -19.08 -36.35
N LEU A 54 55.98 -19.07 -37.64
CA LEU A 54 55.57 -20.23 -38.40
C LEU A 54 56.47 -20.58 -39.62
N GLY A 55 57.54 -19.82 -39.84
CA GLY A 55 58.46 -20.03 -40.95
C GLY A 55 57.86 -19.89 -42.35
N ARG A 56 56.73 -19.14 -42.47
CA ARG A 56 55.96 -18.94 -43.72
C ARG A 56 55.56 -17.46 -43.87
N THR A 57 55.49 -17.02 -45.12
CA THR A 57 54.99 -15.68 -45.45
C THR A 57 53.45 -15.60 -45.35
N HIS A 58 52.89 -14.38 -45.33
CA HIS A 58 51.45 -14.13 -45.37
C HIS A 58 50.81 -14.82 -46.58
N ASP A 59 51.36 -14.60 -47.77
CA ASP A 59 50.86 -15.19 -49.04
C ASP A 59 50.81 -16.72 -49.02
N GLN A 60 51.70 -17.36 -48.27
CA GLN A 60 51.74 -18.81 -48.16
C GLN A 60 50.67 -19.36 -47.17
N LEU A 61 50.08 -18.51 -46.37
CA LEU A 61 49.09 -18.87 -45.34
C LEU A 61 47.68 -18.49 -45.73
N LEU A 62 47.49 -17.30 -46.36
CA LEU A 62 46.17 -16.80 -46.80
C LEU A 62 45.51 -17.79 -47.77
N GLY A 63 44.22 -18.08 -47.54
CA GLY A 63 43.43 -19.01 -48.31
C GLY A 63 43.80 -20.52 -48.07
N GLN A 64 44.81 -20.78 -47.23
CA GLN A 64 45.21 -22.17 -46.93
C GLN A 64 44.38 -22.68 -45.72
N SER A 65 44.30 -24.04 -45.68
CA SER A 65 43.70 -24.72 -44.54
C SER A 65 44.59 -24.57 -43.28
N LEU A 66 43.96 -24.47 -42.11
CA LEU A 66 44.61 -24.46 -40.78
C LEU A 66 45.65 -25.60 -40.65
N SER A 67 45.45 -26.70 -41.35
CA SER A 67 46.37 -27.86 -41.35
C SER A 67 47.80 -27.54 -41.80
N ALA A 68 47.98 -26.43 -42.46
CA ALA A 68 49.33 -26.03 -42.93
C ALA A 68 50.12 -25.29 -41.80
N SER A 69 49.48 -24.92 -40.70
CA SER A 69 50.03 -23.98 -39.71
C SER A 69 50.23 -24.53 -38.31
N LEU A 70 49.65 -25.72 -38.01
CA LEU A 70 49.63 -26.28 -36.64
C LEU A 70 50.00 -27.77 -36.67
N ASP A 71 50.45 -28.30 -35.51
CA ASP A 71 50.61 -29.74 -35.35
C ASP A 71 49.28 -30.51 -35.44
N ALA A 72 49.33 -31.81 -35.70
CA ALA A 72 48.16 -32.63 -35.92
C ALA A 72 47.22 -32.68 -34.72
N THR A 73 47.73 -32.59 -33.50
CA THR A 73 46.97 -32.70 -32.25
C THR A 73 46.18 -31.42 -32.01
N ALA A 74 46.86 -30.28 -32.10
CA ALA A 74 46.19 -28.96 -31.93
C ALA A 74 45.13 -28.73 -33.02
N LYS A 75 45.46 -29.08 -34.27
CA LYS A 75 44.50 -29.04 -35.39
C LYS A 75 43.24 -29.81 -35.10
N VAL A 76 43.35 -31.12 -34.79
CA VAL A 76 42.19 -31.99 -34.52
C VAL A 76 41.34 -31.41 -33.38
N ARG A 77 41.98 -30.89 -32.34
CA ARG A 77 41.28 -30.28 -31.22
C ARG A 77 40.50 -29.02 -31.63
N ILE A 78 41.14 -28.11 -32.34
CA ILE A 78 40.50 -26.86 -32.81
C ILE A 78 39.36 -27.19 -33.77
N GLU A 79 39.58 -28.04 -34.79
CA GLU A 79 38.54 -28.44 -35.72
C GLU A 79 37.35 -29.12 -35.02
N SER A 80 37.62 -29.99 -34.03
CA SER A 80 36.57 -30.63 -33.22
C SER A 80 35.74 -29.59 -32.45
N MET A 81 36.40 -28.61 -31.83
CA MET A 81 35.71 -27.55 -31.06
C MET A 81 34.87 -26.64 -31.96
N ILE A 82 35.38 -26.28 -33.17
CA ILE A 82 34.64 -25.47 -34.14
C ILE A 82 33.40 -26.26 -34.60
N ARG A 83 33.55 -27.53 -35.03
CA ARG A 83 32.45 -28.40 -35.50
C ARG A 83 31.39 -28.62 -34.42
N ARG A 84 31.79 -28.75 -33.15
CA ARG A 84 30.90 -28.90 -32.00
C ARG A 84 30.33 -27.59 -31.48
N ARG A 85 30.66 -26.45 -32.09
CA ARG A 85 30.28 -25.09 -31.64
C ARG A 85 30.65 -24.83 -30.18
N GLN A 86 31.83 -25.30 -29.75
CA GLN A 86 32.32 -25.13 -28.38
C GLN A 86 33.19 -23.89 -28.19
N ILE A 87 33.55 -23.18 -29.29
CA ILE A 87 34.25 -21.91 -29.21
C ILE A 87 33.23 -20.84 -28.81
N LEU A 88 33.59 -20.09 -27.77
CA LEU A 88 32.76 -19.04 -27.23
C LEU A 88 33.10 -17.65 -27.84
N PRO A 89 32.25 -16.64 -27.75
CA PRO A 89 32.61 -15.28 -28.12
C PRO A 89 33.78 -14.73 -27.32
N ARG A 90 34.01 -15.25 -26.10
CA ARG A 90 35.13 -14.82 -25.23
C ARG A 90 36.35 -15.70 -25.43
N PRO A 91 37.57 -15.12 -25.30
CA PRO A 91 38.81 -15.89 -25.46
C PRO A 91 38.88 -17.09 -24.50
N MET A 92 39.28 -18.19 -25.04
CA MET A 92 39.53 -19.43 -24.28
C MET A 92 40.83 -20.08 -24.71
N PHE A 93 41.57 -20.53 -23.73
CA PHE A 93 42.77 -21.35 -24.00
C PHE A 93 42.37 -22.69 -24.62
N ILE A 94 42.93 -23.03 -25.76
CA ILE A 94 42.59 -24.26 -26.51
C ILE A 94 43.61 -25.33 -26.30
N ALA A 95 44.86 -25.04 -26.64
CA ALA A 95 45.92 -26.05 -26.65
C ALA A 95 47.31 -25.41 -26.55
N GLU A 96 48.27 -26.23 -26.18
CA GLU A 96 49.66 -26.00 -26.48
C GLU A 96 50.00 -26.74 -27.80
N THR A 97 50.84 -26.14 -28.64
CA THR A 97 51.30 -26.70 -29.91
C THR A 97 52.76 -26.36 -30.09
N CYS A 98 53.40 -26.98 -31.06
CA CYS A 98 54.76 -26.64 -31.44
C CYS A 98 54.83 -26.38 -32.95
N PHE A 99 55.60 -25.38 -33.32
CA PHE A 99 56.00 -25.20 -34.70
C PHE A 99 57.53 -25.35 -34.81
N GLY A 100 58.01 -26.45 -35.34
CA GLY A 100 59.37 -26.88 -35.19
C GLY A 100 59.69 -27.06 -33.67
N ASP A 101 60.77 -26.46 -33.22
CA ASP A 101 61.18 -26.48 -31.78
C ASP A 101 60.57 -25.33 -30.94
N ARG A 102 59.64 -24.60 -31.50
CA ARG A 102 59.04 -23.44 -30.83
C ARG A 102 57.71 -23.80 -30.17
N PRO A 103 57.60 -23.81 -28.85
CA PRO A 103 56.36 -24.07 -28.18
C PRO A 103 55.43 -22.81 -28.25
N LEU A 104 54.17 -22.99 -28.61
CA LEU A 104 53.14 -21.96 -28.75
C LEU A 104 51.93 -22.32 -27.89
N GLU A 105 51.29 -21.29 -27.34
CA GLU A 105 49.98 -21.34 -26.72
C GLU A 105 48.94 -20.85 -27.73
N VAL A 106 47.80 -21.57 -27.84
CA VAL A 106 46.72 -21.23 -28.75
C VAL A 106 45.48 -20.89 -27.96
N SER A 107 44.96 -19.70 -28.18
CA SER A 107 43.64 -19.22 -27.67
C SER A 107 42.70 -19.05 -28.87
N ALA A 108 41.40 -19.15 -28.62
CA ALA A 108 40.39 -18.92 -29.63
C ALA A 108 39.17 -18.21 -29.11
N HIS A 109 38.50 -17.47 -29.99
CA HIS A 109 37.20 -16.85 -29.72
C HIS A 109 36.41 -16.60 -31.03
N LEU A 110 35.13 -16.27 -30.92
CA LEU A 110 34.31 -15.90 -32.07
C LEU A 110 34.26 -14.37 -32.24
N SER A 111 34.34 -13.90 -33.48
CA SER A 111 34.03 -12.55 -33.88
C SER A 111 33.00 -12.61 -35.00
N GLY A 112 31.73 -12.35 -34.69
CA GLY A 112 30.65 -12.59 -35.63
C GLY A 112 30.55 -14.07 -36.02
N ALA A 113 30.65 -14.34 -37.31
CA ALA A 113 30.68 -15.70 -37.87
C ALA A 113 32.09 -16.31 -37.96
N LEU A 114 33.12 -15.53 -37.73
CA LEU A 114 34.51 -15.95 -37.89
C LEU A 114 35.09 -16.47 -36.59
N VAL A 115 36.08 -17.36 -36.71
CA VAL A 115 36.87 -17.85 -35.57
C VAL A 115 38.23 -17.16 -35.58
N ILE A 116 38.57 -16.53 -34.50
CA ILE A 116 39.87 -15.91 -34.29
C ILE A 116 40.73 -16.89 -33.47
N LEU A 117 41.91 -17.23 -33.98
CA LEU A 117 42.97 -17.93 -33.25
C LEU A 117 44.10 -16.98 -32.96
N GLU A 118 44.55 -16.98 -31.71
CA GLU A 118 45.73 -16.23 -31.26
C GLU A 118 46.81 -17.23 -30.87
N LEU A 119 47.95 -17.09 -31.48
CA LEU A 119 49.13 -17.96 -31.24
C LEU A 119 50.20 -17.11 -30.57
N GLU A 120 50.62 -17.50 -29.40
CA GLU A 120 51.59 -16.77 -28.61
C GLU A 120 52.74 -17.70 -28.16
N ARG A 121 53.93 -17.14 -27.95
CA ARG A 121 55.04 -17.95 -27.46
C ARG A 121 54.75 -18.43 -26.05
N ARG A 122 54.95 -19.72 -25.83
CA ARG A 122 54.91 -20.27 -24.48
C ARG A 122 56.09 -19.71 -23.69
N VAL A 123 55.78 -19.11 -22.53
CA VAL A 123 56.78 -18.71 -21.53
C VAL A 123 56.95 -19.88 -20.56
N PRO A 124 58.18 -20.41 -20.40
CA PRO A 124 58.43 -21.34 -19.31
C PRO A 124 58.04 -20.70 -17.99
N SER A 125 57.30 -21.39 -17.15
CA SER A 125 57.04 -20.92 -15.78
C SER A 125 58.32 -21.09 -14.93
N GLU A 126 59.21 -20.14 -15.08
CA GLU A 126 60.37 -20.09 -14.17
C GLU A 126 59.88 -19.52 -12.83
N GLY A 127 59.51 -20.39 -11.89
CA GLY A 127 59.36 -20.10 -10.49
C GLY A 127 57.94 -20.09 -9.93
N PHE A 128 56.93 -19.46 -10.55
CA PHE A 128 55.58 -19.36 -9.97
C PHE A 128 54.50 -19.84 -10.95
N ASP A 129 53.88 -20.97 -10.63
CA ASP A 129 52.72 -21.49 -11.40
C ASP A 129 51.43 -20.88 -10.84
N VAL A 130 50.88 -19.86 -11.52
CA VAL A 130 49.65 -19.16 -11.12
C VAL A 130 48.47 -20.12 -11.04
N ILE A 131 48.42 -21.15 -11.91
CA ILE A 131 47.31 -22.12 -11.91
C ILE A 131 47.38 -22.96 -10.63
N ALA A 132 48.59 -23.46 -10.28
CA ALA A 132 48.80 -24.19 -9.03
C ALA A 132 48.54 -23.34 -7.78
N ALA A 133 48.87 -22.06 -7.86
CA ALA A 133 48.66 -21.08 -6.76
C ALA A 133 47.21 -20.58 -6.59
N LEU A 134 46.37 -20.67 -7.65
CA LEU A 134 45.02 -20.13 -7.69
C LEU A 134 44.14 -20.54 -6.48
N PRO A 135 44.12 -21.83 -6.05
CA PRO A 135 43.34 -22.20 -4.84
C PRO A 135 43.80 -21.46 -3.59
N ALA A 136 45.10 -21.30 -3.39
CA ALA A 136 45.64 -20.59 -2.24
C ALA A 136 45.36 -19.08 -2.30
N MET A 137 45.49 -18.45 -3.49
CA MET A 137 45.15 -17.06 -3.73
C MET A 137 43.68 -16.82 -3.41
N THR A 138 42.80 -17.71 -3.87
CA THR A 138 41.33 -17.62 -3.62
C THR A 138 41.04 -17.78 -2.14
N THR A 139 41.64 -18.74 -1.47
CA THR A 139 41.46 -18.94 -0.02
C THR A 139 41.89 -17.71 0.80
N ARG A 140 43.06 -17.10 0.47
CA ARG A 140 43.50 -15.89 1.17
C ARG A 140 42.52 -14.70 0.93
N ALA A 141 41.99 -14.56 -0.27
CA ALA A 141 40.97 -13.56 -0.56
C ALA A 141 39.65 -13.83 0.18
N ASP A 142 39.29 -15.10 0.35
CA ASP A 142 38.06 -15.51 1.05
C ASP A 142 38.13 -15.28 2.56
N LEU A 143 39.31 -15.47 3.14
CA LEU A 143 39.57 -15.24 4.57
C LEU A 143 39.65 -13.75 4.96
N ALA A 144 39.63 -12.83 4.01
CA ALA A 144 39.61 -11.41 4.32
C ALA A 144 38.29 -11.02 5.03
N ASP A 145 38.39 -10.35 6.17
CA ASP A 145 37.26 -9.99 7.04
C ASP A 145 36.56 -8.70 6.61
N SER A 146 37.23 -7.83 5.90
CA SER A 146 36.73 -6.55 5.43
C SER A 146 36.91 -6.36 3.91
N MET A 147 36.24 -5.34 3.35
CA MET A 147 36.48 -4.96 1.96
C MET A 147 37.90 -4.48 1.75
N GLU A 148 38.43 -3.67 2.65
CA GLU A 148 39.78 -3.13 2.58
C GLU A 148 40.84 -4.25 2.62
N THR A 149 40.70 -5.19 3.56
CA THR A 149 41.59 -6.36 3.65
C THR A 149 41.54 -7.20 2.39
N LEU A 150 40.34 -7.43 1.82
CA LEU A 150 40.17 -8.15 0.54
C LEU A 150 40.96 -7.49 -0.58
N LEU A 151 40.80 -6.17 -0.75
CA LEU A 151 41.43 -5.45 -1.86
C LEU A 151 42.97 -5.42 -1.72
N ASN A 152 43.47 -5.30 -0.51
CA ASN A 152 44.93 -5.40 -0.23
C ASN A 152 45.48 -6.79 -0.51
N VAL A 153 44.76 -7.84 -0.10
CA VAL A 153 45.15 -9.23 -0.43
C VAL A 153 45.20 -9.44 -1.93
N VAL A 154 44.15 -8.99 -2.64
CA VAL A 154 44.05 -9.16 -4.09
C VAL A 154 45.20 -8.48 -4.84
N THR A 155 45.54 -7.24 -4.49
CA THR A 155 46.67 -6.54 -5.12
C THR A 155 47.99 -7.23 -4.85
N ALA A 156 48.25 -7.70 -3.61
CA ALA A 156 49.43 -8.45 -3.24
C ALA A 156 49.53 -9.79 -4.01
N GLU A 157 48.45 -10.58 -4.06
CA GLU A 157 48.43 -11.87 -4.76
C GLU A 157 48.72 -11.72 -6.25
N VAL A 158 48.10 -10.73 -6.90
CA VAL A 158 48.36 -10.43 -8.31
C VAL A 158 49.80 -9.94 -8.51
N GLY A 159 50.34 -9.13 -7.61
CA GLY A 159 51.73 -8.66 -7.65
C GLY A 159 52.70 -9.82 -7.59
N ILE A 160 52.56 -10.74 -6.64
CA ILE A 160 53.38 -11.92 -6.46
C ILE A 160 53.25 -12.83 -7.68
N ALA A 161 52.03 -13.03 -8.20
CA ALA A 161 51.78 -13.93 -9.30
C ALA A 161 52.36 -13.45 -10.65
N THR A 162 52.47 -12.12 -10.82
CA THR A 162 52.79 -11.51 -12.12
C THR A 162 54.20 -10.89 -12.18
N GLY A 163 54.72 -10.48 -11.03
CA GLY A 163 56.01 -9.78 -10.93
C GLY A 163 55.94 -8.33 -11.44
N PHE A 164 54.79 -7.68 -11.55
CA PHE A 164 54.67 -6.27 -11.84
C PHE A 164 55.19 -5.42 -10.72
N ASP A 165 55.86 -4.30 -11.04
CA ASP A 165 56.45 -3.38 -10.02
C ASP A 165 55.40 -2.76 -9.13
N ARG A 166 54.22 -2.44 -9.72
CA ARG A 166 53.05 -1.88 -9.02
C ARG A 166 51.78 -2.60 -9.46
N VAL A 167 50.98 -3.01 -8.50
CA VAL A 167 49.64 -3.51 -8.71
C VAL A 167 48.69 -2.69 -7.84
N MET A 168 47.73 -2.01 -8.46
CA MET A 168 46.82 -1.15 -7.74
C MET A 168 45.38 -1.54 -8.09
N LEU A 169 44.48 -1.36 -7.13
CA LEU A 169 43.08 -1.51 -7.34
C LEU A 169 42.43 -0.12 -7.47
N TYR A 170 42.00 0.19 -8.66
CA TYR A 170 41.28 1.39 -9.02
C TYR A 170 39.79 1.13 -8.91
N ARG A 171 39.07 1.87 -8.06
CA ARG A 171 37.62 1.78 -7.89
C ARG A 171 36.95 2.97 -8.59
N PHE A 172 35.90 2.70 -9.37
CA PHE A 172 35.07 3.73 -9.98
C PHE A 172 34.04 4.27 -9.00
N ASP A 173 33.86 5.57 -8.98
CA ASP A 173 32.76 6.28 -8.33
C ASP A 173 31.54 6.37 -9.28
N GLU A 174 30.40 6.89 -8.81
CA GLU A 174 29.17 6.97 -9.61
C GLU A 174 29.28 7.88 -10.85
N ASP A 175 30.13 8.92 -10.78
CA ASP A 175 30.45 9.83 -11.87
C ASP A 175 31.52 9.28 -12.83
N TYR A 176 31.94 8.03 -12.62
CA TYR A 176 33.03 7.35 -13.30
C TYR A 176 34.43 7.98 -13.13
N SER A 177 34.59 8.96 -12.25
CA SER A 177 35.90 9.22 -11.67
C SER A 177 36.29 8.01 -10.81
N GLY A 178 37.52 7.92 -10.38
CA GLY A 178 37.88 6.83 -9.49
C GLY A 178 39.14 7.10 -8.68
N SER A 179 39.35 6.24 -7.73
CA SER A 179 40.48 6.34 -6.80
C SER A 179 41.21 5.01 -6.64
N VAL A 180 42.51 5.07 -6.40
CA VAL A 180 43.31 3.91 -6.01
C VAL A 180 43.02 3.61 -4.54
N VAL A 181 42.32 2.48 -4.30
CA VAL A 181 41.87 2.08 -2.95
C VAL A 181 42.72 0.99 -2.29
N ALA A 182 43.62 0.36 -3.05
CA ALA A 182 44.60 -0.61 -2.56
C ALA A 182 45.79 -0.65 -3.50
N GLU A 183 46.99 -0.88 -3.00
CA GLU A 183 48.22 -0.93 -3.79
C GLU A 183 49.19 -1.96 -3.21
N HIS A 184 49.83 -2.71 -4.13
CA HIS A 184 51.01 -3.51 -3.83
C HIS A 184 52.17 -3.00 -4.68
N ARG A 185 53.34 -2.78 -4.06
CA ARG A 185 54.60 -2.36 -4.71
C ARG A 185 55.68 -3.37 -4.49
N SER A 186 56.46 -3.68 -5.52
CA SER A 186 57.61 -4.61 -5.44
C SER A 186 58.74 -4.10 -4.53
N SER A 187 58.84 -2.79 -4.37
CA SER A 187 59.78 -2.13 -3.46
C SER A 187 59.29 -0.73 -3.08
N ASP A 188 59.87 -0.18 -2.01
CA ASP A 188 59.59 1.20 -1.55
C ASP A 188 60.08 2.29 -2.50
N GLN A 189 60.92 1.92 -3.48
CA GLN A 189 61.42 2.87 -4.50
C GLN A 189 60.37 3.13 -5.60
N VAL A 190 59.36 2.27 -5.73
CA VAL A 190 58.24 2.50 -6.65
C VAL A 190 57.33 3.57 -6.05
N GLU A 191 57.09 4.62 -6.80
CA GLU A 191 56.17 5.70 -6.39
C GLU A 191 54.79 5.16 -6.05
N SER A 192 54.19 5.63 -4.94
CA SER A 192 52.85 5.23 -4.55
C SER A 192 51.78 6.06 -5.24
N PHE A 193 50.70 5.38 -5.71
CA PHE A 193 49.51 6.01 -6.26
C PHE A 193 48.29 5.78 -5.37
N LEU A 194 48.49 5.21 -4.17
CA LEU A 194 47.44 5.02 -3.20
C LEU A 194 46.75 6.36 -2.89
N ASP A 195 45.43 6.36 -2.80
CA ASP A 195 44.56 7.51 -2.55
C ASP A 195 44.51 8.59 -3.68
N LEU A 196 45.29 8.42 -4.74
CA LEU A 196 45.18 9.32 -5.89
C LEU A 196 43.88 9.12 -6.63
N ARG A 197 43.27 10.25 -7.03
CA ARG A 197 42.05 10.26 -7.87
C ARG A 197 42.41 10.54 -9.34
N TYR A 198 41.57 9.97 -10.19
CA TYR A 198 41.63 10.12 -11.65
C TYR A 198 40.22 10.54 -12.18
N PRO A 199 40.12 11.52 -13.04
CA PRO A 199 38.83 11.95 -13.58
C PRO A 199 38.30 10.92 -14.59
N ALA A 200 36.98 10.93 -14.77
CA ALA A 200 36.27 10.04 -15.71
C ALA A 200 36.80 10.10 -17.15
N SER A 201 37.40 11.24 -17.53
CA SER A 201 37.98 11.44 -18.86
C SER A 201 39.25 10.64 -19.15
N ASP A 202 39.90 10.06 -18.11
CA ASP A 202 41.09 9.23 -18.29
C ASP A 202 40.75 7.84 -18.83
N ILE A 203 39.54 7.36 -18.55
CA ILE A 203 39.01 6.09 -19.07
C ILE A 203 37.70 6.36 -19.81
N PRO A 204 37.74 6.58 -21.13
CA PRO A 204 36.57 6.92 -21.95
C PRO A 204 35.46 5.86 -21.89
N VAL A 205 34.22 6.25 -22.24
CA VAL A 205 33.02 5.36 -22.17
C VAL A 205 33.24 4.07 -22.94
N GLN A 206 33.76 4.15 -24.18
CA GLN A 206 34.01 2.96 -25.01
C GLN A 206 35.07 2.03 -24.40
N ALA A 207 36.06 2.56 -23.70
CA ALA A 207 37.07 1.75 -23.01
C ALA A 207 36.44 1.04 -21.80
N ARG A 208 35.58 1.72 -21.03
CA ARG A 208 34.84 1.09 -19.92
C ARG A 208 33.93 -0.05 -20.40
N GLU A 209 33.20 0.15 -21.52
CA GLU A 209 32.40 -0.90 -22.14
C GLU A 209 33.28 -2.10 -22.56
N LEU A 210 34.43 -1.82 -23.16
CA LEU A 210 35.35 -2.87 -23.56
C LEU A 210 35.89 -3.66 -22.36
N TYR A 211 36.22 -3.02 -21.25
CA TYR A 211 36.62 -3.65 -19.99
C TYR A 211 35.51 -4.52 -19.37
N CYS A 212 34.25 -4.18 -19.57
CA CYS A 212 33.13 -5.05 -19.18
C CYS A 212 33.08 -6.34 -20.03
N ASN A 213 33.36 -6.25 -21.31
CA ASN A 213 33.29 -7.34 -22.26
C ASN A 213 34.53 -8.24 -22.20
N ASN A 214 35.72 -7.65 -22.32
CA ASN A 214 37.02 -8.32 -22.23
C ASN A 214 37.67 -7.97 -20.89
N ARG A 215 37.77 -8.96 -20.01
CA ARG A 215 38.16 -8.75 -18.61
C ARG A 215 39.66 -8.60 -18.39
N ILE A 216 40.48 -8.72 -19.44
CA ILE A 216 41.93 -8.55 -19.37
C ILE A 216 42.42 -7.76 -20.58
N CYS A 217 43.32 -6.84 -20.34
CA CYS A 217 44.09 -6.19 -21.38
C CYS A 217 45.56 -6.23 -20.95
N LEU A 218 46.43 -6.73 -21.80
CA LEU A 218 47.89 -6.79 -21.60
C LEU A 218 48.58 -5.95 -22.66
N ILE A 219 49.49 -5.09 -22.25
CA ILE A 219 50.46 -4.36 -23.10
C ILE A 219 51.85 -4.75 -22.64
N PRO A 220 52.46 -5.76 -23.23
CA PRO A 220 53.78 -6.26 -22.80
C PRO A 220 54.91 -5.27 -23.01
N ASP A 221 54.77 -4.39 -24.01
CA ASP A 221 55.73 -3.34 -24.32
C ASP A 221 54.95 -2.11 -24.86
N VAL A 222 54.96 -1.03 -24.14
CA VAL A 222 54.28 0.23 -24.52
C VAL A 222 54.87 0.82 -25.79
N PHE A 223 56.13 0.53 -26.11
CA PHE A 223 56.84 1.05 -27.30
C PHE A 223 56.74 0.14 -28.52
N TYR A 224 55.79 -0.80 -28.55
CA TYR A 224 55.61 -1.74 -29.66
C TYR A 224 55.24 -1.04 -30.97
N GLN A 225 55.57 -1.71 -32.09
CA GLN A 225 55.10 -1.35 -33.44
C GLN A 225 53.89 -2.20 -33.80
N PRO A 226 52.74 -1.59 -34.11
CA PRO A 226 51.53 -2.37 -34.50
C PRO A 226 51.79 -3.21 -35.76
N GLN A 227 51.26 -4.46 -35.77
CA GLN A 227 51.26 -5.35 -36.90
C GLN A 227 49.88 -5.29 -37.56
N LEU A 228 49.82 -4.87 -38.83
CA LEU A 228 48.54 -4.68 -39.56
C LEU A 228 47.89 -6.01 -39.91
N LEU A 229 46.55 -6.00 -39.95
CA LEU A 229 45.76 -7.09 -40.52
C LEU A 229 45.93 -7.16 -42.04
N ASP A 230 46.06 -8.37 -42.53
CA ASP A 230 46.18 -8.67 -43.96
C ASP A 230 45.18 -9.79 -44.32
N PRO A 231 44.24 -9.50 -45.24
CA PRO A 231 43.82 -8.16 -45.70
C PRO A 231 43.22 -7.31 -44.58
N PRO A 232 43.17 -5.94 -44.75
CA PRO A 232 42.67 -5.03 -43.71
C PRO A 232 41.22 -5.29 -43.31
N ASP A 233 40.37 -5.58 -44.30
CA ASP A 233 38.96 -5.85 -44.14
C ASP A 233 38.63 -7.36 -44.39
N ASP A 234 37.59 -7.85 -43.76
CA ASP A 234 37.08 -9.20 -44.02
C ASP A 234 36.69 -9.35 -45.50
N PRO A 235 37.31 -10.27 -46.23
CA PRO A 235 37.06 -10.45 -47.68
C PRO A 235 35.60 -10.77 -48.03
N ALA A 236 34.84 -11.35 -47.11
CA ALA A 236 33.46 -11.73 -47.37
C ALA A 236 32.47 -10.58 -47.14
N THR A 237 32.76 -9.70 -46.20
CA THR A 237 31.82 -8.60 -45.80
C THR A 237 32.28 -7.20 -46.16
N GLY A 238 33.57 -7.02 -46.49
CA GLY A 238 34.18 -5.70 -46.74
C GLY A 238 34.18 -4.81 -45.49
N ARG A 239 34.10 -5.37 -44.28
CA ARG A 239 34.09 -4.65 -43.04
C ARG A 239 35.34 -4.91 -42.20
N PRO A 240 35.80 -3.93 -41.41
CA PRO A 240 36.87 -4.15 -40.44
C PRO A 240 36.52 -5.25 -39.44
N LEU A 241 37.53 -6.05 -39.08
CA LEU A 241 37.38 -7.11 -38.08
C LEU A 241 37.23 -6.54 -36.65
N ASP A 242 36.20 -6.96 -35.93
CA ASP A 242 36.04 -6.64 -34.50
C ASP A 242 36.99 -7.48 -33.64
N LEU A 243 37.95 -6.80 -33.03
CA LEU A 243 38.98 -7.37 -32.14
C LEU A 243 38.65 -7.13 -30.66
N SER A 244 37.42 -6.84 -30.30
CA SER A 244 37.01 -6.54 -28.90
C SER A 244 37.49 -7.58 -27.91
N PHE A 245 37.50 -8.86 -28.31
CA PHE A 245 37.89 -9.97 -27.46
C PHE A 245 39.33 -10.44 -27.68
N SER A 246 40.04 -9.93 -28.68
CA SER A 246 41.43 -10.31 -28.95
C SER A 246 42.36 -9.78 -27.85
N ALA A 247 43.19 -10.68 -27.31
CA ALA A 247 44.26 -10.33 -26.37
C ALA A 247 45.43 -9.62 -27.08
N LEU A 248 45.62 -9.90 -28.37
CA LEU A 248 46.65 -9.29 -29.20
C LEU A 248 46.25 -7.91 -29.77
N ARG A 249 44.99 -7.49 -29.66
CA ARG A 249 44.47 -6.24 -30.18
C ARG A 249 45.40 -5.04 -29.86
N SER A 250 45.72 -4.25 -30.88
CA SER A 250 46.43 -2.96 -30.67
C SER A 250 45.62 -2.02 -29.77
N VAL A 251 46.32 -1.32 -28.93
CA VAL A 251 45.71 -0.34 -28.00
C VAL A 251 45.74 1.04 -28.61
N SER A 252 44.82 1.88 -28.23
CA SER A 252 44.75 3.29 -28.65
C SER A 252 46.10 3.99 -28.52
N PRO A 253 46.58 4.68 -29.54
CA PRO A 253 47.80 5.47 -29.47
C PRO A 253 47.77 6.50 -28.34
N SER A 254 46.63 7.08 -28.04
CA SER A 254 46.48 8.02 -26.90
C SER A 254 46.67 7.35 -25.58
N HIS A 255 46.28 6.10 -25.43
CA HIS A 255 46.52 5.34 -24.16
C HIS A 255 47.96 4.90 -24.04
N VAL A 256 48.59 4.52 -25.16
CA VAL A 256 50.05 4.21 -25.19
C VAL A 256 50.85 5.42 -24.76
N GLU A 257 50.58 6.60 -25.33
CA GLU A 257 51.19 7.88 -24.96
C GLU A 257 50.99 8.22 -23.45
N TYR A 258 49.77 7.95 -22.95
CA TYR A 258 49.45 8.16 -21.53
C TYR A 258 50.34 7.31 -20.61
N LEU A 259 50.48 6.00 -20.93
CA LEU A 259 51.34 5.09 -20.16
C LEU A 259 52.84 5.48 -20.27
N ALA A 260 53.30 5.86 -21.45
CA ALA A 260 54.65 6.32 -21.65
C ALA A 260 54.96 7.58 -20.82
N ASN A 261 54.00 8.53 -20.78
CA ASN A 261 54.14 9.74 -19.93
C ASN A 261 54.19 9.41 -18.42
N MET A 262 53.61 8.30 -17.99
CA MET A 262 53.72 7.77 -16.61
C MET A 262 55.06 7.03 -16.35
N GLY A 263 55.91 6.89 -17.37
CA GLY A 263 57.15 6.10 -17.25
C GLY A 263 56.92 4.59 -17.22
N ILE A 264 55.81 4.12 -17.72
CA ILE A 264 55.40 2.70 -17.73
C ILE A 264 55.82 2.05 -19.05
N ALA A 265 56.55 0.94 -18.99
CA ALA A 265 56.96 0.20 -20.17
C ALA A 265 56.06 -1.04 -20.43
N ALA A 266 55.43 -1.59 -19.40
CA ALA A 266 54.41 -2.65 -19.57
C ALA A 266 53.24 -2.41 -18.64
N SER A 267 52.02 -2.75 -19.14
CA SER A 267 50.79 -2.60 -18.37
C SER A 267 49.89 -3.80 -18.56
N MET A 268 49.17 -4.17 -17.50
CA MET A 268 48.05 -5.12 -17.55
C MET A 268 46.88 -4.59 -16.70
N SER A 269 45.68 -4.78 -17.18
CA SER A 269 44.49 -4.51 -16.41
C SER A 269 43.57 -5.73 -16.33
N LEU A 270 42.99 -5.98 -15.14
CA LEU A 270 41.96 -7.00 -14.90
C LEU A 270 40.67 -6.30 -14.43
N SER A 271 39.57 -6.61 -15.07
CA SER A 271 38.29 -5.96 -14.76
C SER A 271 37.55 -6.64 -13.61
N LEU A 272 37.14 -5.88 -12.64
CA LEU A 272 36.19 -6.30 -11.60
C LEU A 272 34.80 -5.80 -11.98
N VAL A 273 33.94 -6.74 -12.38
CA VAL A 273 32.57 -6.46 -12.87
C VAL A 273 31.55 -6.97 -11.87
N VAL A 274 30.78 -6.05 -11.29
CA VAL A 274 29.77 -6.31 -10.29
C VAL A 274 28.39 -5.91 -10.82
N GLY A 275 27.43 -6.83 -10.82
CA GLY A 275 26.08 -6.56 -11.34
C GLY A 275 26.05 -6.10 -12.81
N GLY A 276 27.01 -6.53 -13.64
CA GLY A 276 27.10 -6.12 -15.05
C GLY A 276 27.77 -4.75 -15.28
N LYS A 277 28.17 -4.04 -14.23
CA LYS A 277 28.87 -2.75 -14.28
C LYS A 277 30.34 -2.90 -13.93
N LEU A 278 31.20 -2.10 -14.56
CA LEU A 278 32.61 -2.03 -14.21
C LEU A 278 32.74 -1.33 -12.84
N TRP A 279 33.00 -2.12 -11.81
CA TRP A 279 33.16 -1.67 -10.44
C TRP A 279 34.58 -1.16 -10.17
N GLY A 280 35.58 -1.81 -10.76
CA GLY A 280 36.97 -1.45 -10.57
C GLY A 280 37.90 -2.13 -11.57
N LEU A 281 39.15 -1.74 -11.56
CA LEU A 281 40.24 -2.33 -12.34
C LEU A 281 41.41 -2.70 -11.41
N ILE A 282 41.95 -3.90 -11.53
CA ILE A 282 43.28 -4.21 -11.01
C ILE A 282 44.27 -3.80 -12.11
N ALA A 283 44.91 -2.67 -11.91
CA ALA A 283 45.88 -2.10 -12.86
C ALA A 283 47.31 -2.45 -12.42
N CYS A 284 48.03 -3.06 -13.33
CA CYS A 284 49.40 -3.52 -13.11
C CYS A 284 50.35 -2.74 -14.01
N HIS A 285 51.46 -2.18 -13.44
CA HIS A 285 52.45 -1.37 -14.13
C HIS A 285 53.84 -1.89 -13.87
N HIS A 286 54.65 -1.87 -14.94
CA HIS A 286 56.07 -2.27 -14.85
C HIS A 286 56.96 -1.30 -15.60
N SER A 287 58.14 -1.08 -15.09
CA SER A 287 59.17 -0.13 -15.61
C SER A 287 59.92 -0.68 -16.84
N LYS A 288 59.79 -1.95 -17.13
CA LYS A 288 60.42 -2.66 -18.28
C LYS A 288 59.34 -3.47 -19.03
N PRO A 289 59.55 -3.82 -20.31
CA PRO A 289 58.67 -4.73 -21.00
C PRO A 289 58.53 -6.05 -20.21
N LEU A 290 57.26 -6.50 -20.06
CA LEU A 290 56.90 -7.70 -19.31
C LEU A 290 55.80 -8.47 -20.02
N TYR A 291 56.04 -9.70 -20.39
CA TYR A 291 55.08 -10.56 -21.09
C TYR A 291 54.56 -11.66 -20.15
N LEU A 292 53.29 -11.87 -20.17
CA LEU A 292 52.58 -12.97 -19.45
C LEU A 292 51.90 -13.88 -20.45
N GLY A 293 52.16 -15.21 -20.39
CA GLY A 293 51.58 -16.23 -21.27
C GLY A 293 50.05 -16.33 -21.13
N ALA A 294 49.43 -16.89 -22.15
CA ALA A 294 47.92 -17.00 -22.23
C ALA A 294 47.34 -17.80 -21.07
N ARG A 295 48.02 -18.84 -20.59
CA ARG A 295 47.56 -19.66 -19.45
C ARG A 295 47.53 -18.85 -18.15
N THR A 296 48.59 -18.07 -17.88
CA THR A 296 48.67 -17.18 -16.70
C THR A 296 47.56 -16.14 -16.73
N ARG A 297 47.33 -15.50 -17.89
CA ARG A 297 46.28 -14.54 -18.07
C ARG A 297 44.87 -15.17 -17.86
N ALA A 298 44.63 -16.38 -18.36
CA ALA A 298 43.36 -17.09 -18.12
C ALA A 298 43.12 -17.39 -16.64
N ALA A 299 44.17 -17.80 -15.90
CA ALA A 299 44.07 -17.98 -14.44
C ALA A 299 43.76 -16.69 -13.70
N LEU A 300 44.41 -15.58 -14.07
CA LEU A 300 44.16 -14.26 -13.48
C LEU A 300 42.76 -13.73 -13.77
N VAL A 301 42.23 -13.98 -14.98
CA VAL A 301 40.82 -13.67 -15.32
C VAL A 301 39.86 -14.44 -14.41
N LEU A 302 40.10 -15.72 -14.18
CA LEU A 302 39.29 -16.52 -13.27
C LEU A 302 39.37 -15.98 -11.84
N PHE A 303 40.58 -15.64 -11.35
CA PHE A 303 40.77 -15.02 -10.05
C PHE A 303 39.97 -13.71 -9.94
N ALA A 304 40.09 -12.81 -10.93
CA ALA A 304 39.35 -11.54 -10.94
C ALA A 304 37.82 -11.74 -10.97
N GLN A 305 37.33 -12.83 -11.60
CA GLN A 305 35.91 -13.19 -11.56
C GLN A 305 35.46 -13.64 -10.17
N LEU A 306 36.26 -14.46 -9.48
CA LEU A 306 36.00 -14.87 -8.10
C LEU A 306 36.02 -13.68 -7.14
N VAL A 307 37.00 -12.79 -7.29
CA VAL A 307 37.06 -11.53 -6.53
C VAL A 307 35.83 -10.66 -6.81
N SER A 308 35.38 -10.55 -8.07
CA SER A 308 34.16 -9.79 -8.41
C SER A 308 32.92 -10.32 -7.69
N LEU A 309 32.81 -11.66 -7.55
CA LEU A 309 31.73 -12.29 -6.78
C LEU A 309 31.84 -11.97 -5.27
N GLN A 310 33.05 -12.02 -4.71
CA GLN A 310 33.26 -11.69 -3.30
C GLN A 310 32.95 -10.20 -3.01
N VAL A 311 33.39 -9.29 -3.87
CA VAL A 311 33.04 -7.87 -3.78
C VAL A 311 31.53 -7.69 -3.81
N ARG A 312 30.86 -8.33 -4.75
CA ARG A 312 29.39 -8.30 -4.85
C ARG A 312 28.73 -8.78 -3.56
N ASN A 313 29.11 -9.96 -3.08
CA ASN A 313 28.51 -10.53 -1.88
C ASN A 313 28.65 -9.60 -0.66
N ARG A 314 29.82 -8.96 -0.52
CA ARG A 314 30.05 -7.99 0.57
C ARG A 314 29.22 -6.72 0.42
N LEU A 315 29.08 -6.19 -0.79
CA LEU A 315 28.22 -5.04 -1.07
C LEU A 315 26.75 -5.39 -0.80
N ASP A 316 26.30 -6.55 -1.26
CA ASP A 316 24.91 -7.01 -1.05
C ASP A 316 24.63 -7.24 0.44
N LEU A 317 25.58 -7.82 1.19
CA LEU A 317 25.48 -8.00 2.64
C LEU A 317 25.41 -6.67 3.38
N ALA A 318 26.34 -5.75 3.07
CA ALA A 318 26.36 -4.42 3.68
C ALA A 318 25.04 -3.67 3.42
N GLN A 319 24.54 -3.72 2.18
CA GLN A 319 23.28 -3.10 1.81
C GLN A 319 22.08 -3.76 2.52
N SER A 320 22.06 -5.10 2.61
CA SER A 320 21.00 -5.83 3.29
C SER A 320 20.97 -5.52 4.78
N THR A 321 22.14 -5.53 5.43
CA THR A 321 22.28 -5.19 6.87
C THR A 321 21.86 -3.74 7.12
N GLY A 322 22.28 -2.81 6.26
CA GLY A 322 21.87 -1.41 6.34
C GLY A 322 20.34 -1.25 6.23
N ARG A 323 19.71 -1.93 5.25
CA ARG A 323 18.24 -1.91 5.09
C ARG A 323 17.50 -2.52 6.28
N MET A 324 18.02 -3.60 6.88
CA MET A 324 17.42 -4.19 8.07
C MET A 324 17.47 -3.20 9.23
N ARG A 325 18.63 -2.61 9.50
CA ARG A 325 18.79 -1.59 10.54
C ARG A 325 17.87 -0.39 10.31
N ALA A 326 17.82 0.13 9.09
CA ALA A 326 16.94 1.25 8.77
C ALA A 326 15.45 0.92 9.01
N ARG A 327 15.01 -0.29 8.67
CA ARG A 327 13.64 -0.75 8.96
C ARG A 327 13.35 -0.84 10.46
N ASP A 328 14.28 -1.37 11.24
CA ASP A 328 14.12 -1.47 12.69
C ASP A 328 14.03 -0.08 13.32
N VAL A 329 14.90 0.84 12.91
CA VAL A 329 14.84 2.25 13.34
C VAL A 329 13.55 2.93 12.91
N GLN A 330 13.09 2.74 11.66
CA GLN A 330 11.82 3.27 11.18
C GLN A 330 10.63 2.75 11.99
N ALA A 331 10.62 1.46 12.34
CA ALA A 331 9.57 0.88 13.16
C ALA A 331 9.55 1.50 14.57
N GLN A 332 10.72 1.73 15.18
CA GLN A 332 10.84 2.38 16.48
C GLN A 332 10.41 3.85 16.42
N LEU A 333 10.80 4.60 15.38
CA LEU A 333 10.32 5.97 15.16
C LEU A 333 8.82 6.06 14.95
N ALA A 334 8.24 5.09 14.22
CA ALA A 334 6.79 5.02 14.03
C ALA A 334 6.03 4.71 15.32
N ALA A 335 6.58 3.86 16.20
CA ALA A 335 6.05 3.61 17.53
C ALA A 335 6.12 4.86 18.41
N ALA A 336 7.29 5.52 18.45
CA ALA A 336 7.51 6.77 19.19
C ALA A 336 6.56 7.89 18.74
N LEU A 337 6.29 8.01 17.43
CA LEU A 337 5.27 8.91 16.88
C LEU A 337 3.88 8.62 17.44
N THR A 338 3.53 7.35 17.61
CA THR A 338 2.21 6.95 18.10
C THR A 338 2.04 7.27 19.59
N GLU A 339 3.08 7.11 20.39
CA GLU A 339 3.06 7.29 21.84
C GLU A 339 3.21 8.76 22.28
N GLY A 340 4.16 9.49 21.69
CA GLY A 340 4.50 10.85 22.13
C GLY A 340 4.47 11.92 21.03
N GLY A 341 4.14 11.55 19.80
CA GLY A 341 4.00 12.48 18.68
C GLY A 341 5.32 12.91 18.04
N LEU A 342 5.25 13.89 17.15
CA LEU A 342 6.39 14.39 16.38
C LEU A 342 7.63 14.81 17.21
N PRO A 343 7.50 15.37 18.41
CA PRO A 343 8.66 15.70 19.25
C PRO A 343 9.57 14.51 19.57
N GLN A 344 9.04 13.29 19.61
CA GLN A 344 9.83 12.10 19.89
C GLN A 344 10.87 11.79 18.82
N LEU A 345 10.68 12.27 17.60
CA LEU A 345 11.69 12.15 16.54
C LEU A 345 13.00 12.87 16.86
N ILE A 346 12.97 13.83 17.77
CA ILE A 346 14.11 14.65 18.22
C ILE A 346 14.58 14.25 19.63
N PHE A 347 13.65 13.94 20.53
CA PHE A 347 13.93 13.76 21.97
C PHE A 347 13.70 12.32 22.47
N GLY A 348 13.33 11.40 21.59
CA GLY A 348 13.15 9.99 21.93
C GLY A 348 14.46 9.24 22.12
N ASP A 349 14.36 7.98 22.55
CA ASP A 349 15.51 7.07 22.67
C ASP A 349 16.11 6.74 21.29
N VAL A 350 15.28 6.76 20.26
CA VAL A 350 15.66 6.65 18.85
C VAL A 350 15.22 7.91 18.12
N THR A 351 16.14 8.50 17.38
CA THR A 351 16.00 9.82 16.78
C THR A 351 16.17 9.80 15.26
N LEU A 352 15.96 10.95 14.62
CA LEU A 352 16.20 11.14 13.18
C LEU A 352 17.64 10.82 12.76
N LEU A 353 18.63 10.98 13.66
CA LEU A 353 20.05 10.72 13.38
C LEU A 353 20.39 9.22 13.42
N ASP A 354 19.60 8.41 14.10
CA ASP A 354 19.76 6.96 14.09
C ASP A 354 19.30 6.35 12.75
N LEU A 355 18.34 6.99 12.08
CA LEU A 355 17.87 6.59 10.75
C LEU A 355 18.81 7.04 9.65
N ILE A 356 19.17 8.33 9.65
CA ILE A 356 20.06 8.92 8.65
C ILE A 356 21.26 9.51 9.37
N PRO A 357 22.46 8.95 9.14
CA PRO A 357 23.69 9.39 9.79
C PRO A 357 24.09 10.77 9.25
N ALA A 358 23.64 11.81 9.94
CA ALA A 358 23.94 13.20 9.68
C ALA A 358 24.54 13.85 10.94
N ALA A 359 25.14 15.03 10.79
CA ALA A 359 25.69 15.75 11.94
C ALA A 359 24.59 16.38 12.80
N GLY A 360 23.49 16.77 12.17
CA GLY A 360 22.35 17.35 12.85
C GLY A 360 21.06 17.17 12.08
N ALA A 361 19.96 17.34 12.78
CA ALA A 361 18.60 17.32 12.20
C ALA A 361 17.75 18.43 12.80
N ALA A 362 16.71 18.84 12.08
CA ALA A 362 15.71 19.77 12.56
C ALA A 362 14.30 19.30 12.19
N LEU A 363 13.36 19.55 13.10
CA LEU A 363 11.93 19.35 12.88
C LEU A 363 11.25 20.72 12.93
N VAL A 364 10.66 21.13 11.82
CA VAL A 364 9.91 22.38 11.69
C VAL A 364 8.45 22.00 11.46
N VAL A 365 7.60 22.17 12.46
CA VAL A 365 6.18 21.75 12.42
C VAL A 365 5.32 22.76 13.17
N GLU A 366 4.21 23.18 12.56
CA GLU A 366 3.22 24.09 13.14
C GLU A 366 3.85 25.42 13.66
N GLY A 367 4.94 25.87 13.01
CA GLY A 367 5.68 27.11 13.39
C GLY A 367 6.71 26.91 14.50
N GLU A 368 6.78 25.74 15.13
CA GLU A 368 7.83 25.39 16.07
C GLU A 368 9.01 24.73 15.34
N THR A 369 10.22 25.12 15.74
CA THR A 369 11.47 24.53 15.23
C THR A 369 12.24 23.90 16.37
N ARG A 370 12.60 22.63 16.21
CA ARG A 370 13.37 21.85 17.18
C ARG A 370 14.62 21.28 16.51
N LEU A 371 15.74 21.37 17.20
CA LEU A 371 17.06 21.02 16.67
C LEU A 371 17.63 19.82 17.40
N LEU A 372 18.42 19.00 16.68
CA LEU A 372 19.13 17.83 17.20
C LEU A 372 20.53 17.77 16.61
N GLY A 373 21.56 17.55 17.44
CA GLY A 373 22.95 17.46 17.00
C GLY A 373 23.52 18.81 16.54
N VAL A 374 24.42 18.79 15.56
CA VAL A 374 25.09 19.98 15.00
C VAL A 374 24.27 20.52 13.85
N THR A 375 23.64 21.67 14.04
CA THR A 375 22.75 22.30 13.06
C THR A 375 23.16 23.76 12.82
N PRO A 376 22.72 24.38 11.71
CA PRO A 376 22.74 25.83 11.60
C PRO A 376 21.97 26.52 12.76
N PRO A 377 22.20 27.82 13.03
CA PRO A 377 21.45 28.56 14.02
C PRO A 377 19.93 28.49 13.81
N LEU A 378 19.16 28.54 14.90
CA LEU A 378 17.69 28.38 14.87
C LEU A 378 16.99 29.31 13.85
N GLU A 379 17.41 30.57 13.80
CA GLU A 379 16.82 31.57 12.90
C GLU A 379 17.15 31.29 11.43
N ASP A 380 18.34 30.78 11.15
CA ASP A 380 18.74 30.36 9.80
C ASP A 380 17.95 29.12 9.33
N VAL A 381 17.68 28.18 10.25
CA VAL A 381 16.83 27.01 9.94
C VAL A 381 15.38 27.44 9.63
N LYS A 382 14.83 28.40 10.35
CA LYS A 382 13.50 28.97 10.07
C LYS A 382 13.46 29.65 8.70
N ALA A 383 14.44 30.51 8.41
CA ALA A 383 14.54 31.21 7.12
C ALA A 383 14.72 30.20 5.95
N MET A 384 15.49 29.15 6.18
CA MET A 384 15.66 28.05 5.20
C MET A 384 14.35 27.30 4.96
N ALA A 385 13.54 27.06 6.00
CA ALA A 385 12.25 26.39 5.85
C ALA A 385 11.27 27.24 4.99
N GLU A 386 11.31 28.55 5.08
CA GLU A 386 10.52 29.44 4.21
C GLU A 386 11.02 29.39 2.76
N TRP A 387 12.36 29.39 2.55
CA TRP A 387 12.97 29.28 1.23
C TRP A 387 12.65 27.95 0.54
N LEU A 388 12.57 26.84 1.28
CA LEU A 388 12.29 25.51 0.73
C LEU A 388 10.89 25.40 0.11
N GLY A 389 9.91 26.21 0.55
CA GLY A 389 8.51 26.10 0.14
C GLY A 389 8.28 25.88 -1.35
N PRO A 390 8.78 26.77 -2.24
CA PRO A 390 8.63 26.65 -3.69
C PRO A 390 9.39 25.49 -4.34
N LEU A 391 10.37 24.91 -3.65
CA LEU A 391 11.28 23.89 -4.20
C LEU A 391 10.81 22.45 -3.88
N MET A 392 9.77 22.28 -3.07
CA MET A 392 9.35 20.98 -2.52
C MET A 392 8.22 20.30 -3.32
N ASP A 393 8.15 20.47 -4.64
CA ASP A 393 7.11 19.85 -5.48
C ASP A 393 7.06 18.32 -5.34
N THR A 394 8.23 17.68 -5.25
CA THR A 394 8.34 16.21 -5.04
C THR A 394 8.24 15.80 -3.57
N GLY A 395 8.27 16.77 -2.67
CA GLY A 395 8.29 16.55 -1.23
C GLY A 395 9.64 16.17 -0.64
N VAL A 396 10.70 16.11 -1.45
CA VAL A 396 12.10 15.84 -1.04
C VAL A 396 13.03 16.78 -1.80
N PHE A 397 14.00 17.34 -1.09
CA PHE A 397 15.08 18.13 -1.66
C PHE A 397 16.40 17.67 -1.04
N ALA A 398 17.40 17.38 -1.87
CA ALA A 398 18.72 16.95 -1.42
C ALA A 398 19.81 17.70 -2.19
N THR A 399 20.79 18.20 -1.47
CA THR A 399 21.98 18.83 -2.05
C THR A 399 23.19 18.63 -1.14
N ASP A 400 24.37 18.49 -1.74
CA ASP A 400 25.67 18.47 -1.06
C ASP A 400 26.39 19.84 -1.14
N ARG A 401 25.74 20.85 -1.77
CA ARG A 401 26.26 22.21 -1.98
C ARG A 401 25.19 23.25 -1.70
N LEU A 402 24.75 23.30 -0.45
CA LEU A 402 23.62 24.15 -0.06
C LEU A 402 23.85 25.62 -0.41
N SER A 403 25.06 26.14 -0.21
CA SER A 403 25.41 27.54 -0.49
C SER A 403 25.23 27.95 -1.96
N GLN A 404 25.26 27.02 -2.91
CA GLN A 404 25.00 27.29 -4.33
C GLN A 404 23.51 27.52 -4.61
N HIS A 405 22.61 26.90 -3.83
CA HIS A 405 21.16 27.03 -3.96
C HIS A 405 20.59 28.09 -3.00
N TYR A 406 21.24 28.23 -1.83
CA TYR A 406 20.85 29.15 -0.77
C TYR A 406 22.07 29.89 -0.26
N PRO A 407 22.40 31.08 -0.81
CA PRO A 407 23.65 31.80 -0.53
C PRO A 407 23.91 32.12 0.94
N ALA A 408 22.84 32.30 1.76
CA ALA A 408 22.98 32.54 3.20
C ALA A 408 23.68 31.37 3.93
N ALA A 409 23.62 30.14 3.37
CA ALA A 409 24.30 28.98 3.95
C ALA A 409 25.84 29.10 3.99
N ALA A 410 26.43 30.03 3.26
CA ALA A 410 27.86 30.30 3.32
C ALA A 410 28.31 30.72 4.73
N GLY A 411 27.43 31.25 5.57
CA GLY A 411 27.69 31.66 6.93
C GLY A 411 27.84 30.51 7.95
N TYR A 412 27.41 29.28 7.60
CA TYR A 412 27.35 28.13 8.51
C TYR A 412 27.74 26.80 7.87
N LEU A 413 28.67 26.81 6.93
CA LEU A 413 29.15 25.61 6.24
C LEU A 413 29.60 24.50 7.17
N ALA A 414 30.22 24.83 8.29
CA ALA A 414 30.68 23.87 9.31
C ALA A 414 29.51 23.05 9.94
N ALA A 415 28.26 23.52 9.83
CA ALA A 415 27.08 22.84 10.36
C ALA A 415 26.11 22.38 9.25
N GLY A 416 26.16 22.99 8.06
CA GLY A 416 25.15 22.76 7.03
C GLY A 416 25.59 23.07 5.62
N ALA A 417 26.69 22.47 5.14
CA ALA A 417 27.10 22.54 3.75
C ALA A 417 26.22 21.65 2.85
N GLY A 418 25.69 20.54 3.37
CA GLY A 418 24.73 19.65 2.75
C GLY A 418 23.38 19.64 3.46
N LEU A 419 22.30 19.53 2.69
CA LEU A 419 20.92 19.49 3.18
C LEU A 419 20.14 18.34 2.53
N LEU A 420 19.44 17.57 3.37
CA LEU A 420 18.35 16.70 2.94
C LEU A 420 17.07 17.17 3.64
N ALA A 421 16.07 17.56 2.87
CA ALA A 421 14.83 18.11 3.36
C ALA A 421 13.64 17.27 2.92
N LEU A 422 12.70 17.05 3.83
CA LEU A 422 11.44 16.36 3.64
C LEU A 422 10.28 17.27 3.98
N SER A 423 9.29 17.41 3.11
CA SER A 423 8.00 18.00 3.46
C SER A 423 7.11 16.95 4.12
N VAL A 424 6.63 17.22 5.34
CA VAL A 424 5.77 16.32 6.12
C VAL A 424 4.32 16.81 6.23
N SER A 425 3.96 17.82 5.45
CA SER A 425 2.59 18.29 5.28
C SER A 425 2.22 18.39 3.80
N ARG A 426 0.91 18.38 3.49
CA ARG A 426 0.42 18.56 2.10
C ARG A 426 0.55 19.99 1.61
N THR A 427 0.52 20.96 2.49
CA THR A 427 0.91 22.34 2.23
C THR A 427 2.35 22.47 2.74
N PRO A 428 3.32 22.84 1.89
CA PRO A 428 4.74 22.80 2.24
C PRO A 428 5.07 23.87 3.28
N ARG A 429 4.93 23.56 4.55
CA ARG A 429 5.31 24.43 5.69
C ARG A 429 5.95 23.65 6.83
N ASP A 430 5.77 22.31 6.85
CA ASP A 430 6.34 21.44 7.87
C ASP A 430 7.43 20.58 7.23
N TYR A 431 8.60 20.53 7.87
CA TYR A 431 9.77 19.88 7.33
C TYR A 431 10.50 19.04 8.37
N VAL A 432 11.13 17.97 7.90
CA VAL A 432 12.25 17.31 8.56
C VAL A 432 13.49 17.59 7.74
N LEU A 433 14.53 18.08 8.39
CA LEU A 433 15.78 18.50 7.77
C LEU A 433 16.94 17.74 8.37
N TRP A 434 17.89 17.29 7.54
CA TRP A 434 19.17 16.75 7.98
C TRP A 434 20.29 17.58 7.40
N PHE A 435 21.32 17.80 8.20
CA PHE A 435 22.45 18.65 7.88
C PHE A 435 23.75 17.86 7.88
N LEU A 436 24.56 18.08 6.86
CA LEU A 436 25.91 17.58 6.78
C LEU A 436 26.89 18.77 6.82
N PRO A 437 27.96 18.66 7.62
CA PRO A 437 29.00 19.68 7.67
C PRO A 437 29.75 19.72 6.35
N GLU A 438 30.49 20.83 6.18
CA GLU A 438 31.48 20.93 5.14
C GLU A 438 32.54 19.84 5.33
N LEU A 439 32.82 19.14 4.25
CA LEU A 439 33.93 18.22 4.17
C LEU A 439 35.10 18.97 3.53
N ILE A 440 35.97 19.55 4.33
CA ILE A 440 37.23 20.12 3.83
C ILE A 440 38.11 18.93 3.42
N ASN A 441 37.90 18.46 2.21
CA ASN A 441 38.68 17.38 1.64
C ASN A 441 39.73 17.96 0.69
N THR A 442 40.97 17.64 1.00
CA THR A 442 42.05 17.80 0.04
C THR A 442 42.00 16.62 -0.92
N VAL A 443 41.37 16.83 -2.08
CA VAL A 443 41.38 15.82 -3.15
C VAL A 443 42.70 15.85 -3.85
N THR A 444 43.44 14.76 -3.75
CA THR A 444 44.74 14.62 -4.43
C THR A 444 44.51 13.93 -5.77
N TRP A 445 44.56 14.71 -6.84
CA TRP A 445 44.50 14.20 -8.20
C TRP A 445 45.86 13.72 -8.67
N ALA A 446 45.90 12.69 -9.50
CA ALA A 446 47.09 12.30 -10.25
C ALA A 446 47.31 13.30 -11.40
N GLY A 447 47.86 14.47 -11.08
CA GLY A 447 48.06 15.61 -11.99
C GLY A 447 46.81 16.49 -12.12
N ASP A 448 46.94 17.63 -12.80
CA ASP A 448 45.84 18.58 -13.03
C ASP A 448 44.65 17.90 -13.74
N PRO A 449 43.45 17.89 -13.14
CA PRO A 449 42.27 17.29 -13.76
C PRO A 449 41.82 17.97 -15.06
N ALA A 450 42.19 19.21 -15.30
CA ALA A 450 41.92 19.93 -16.53
C ALA A 450 42.82 19.45 -17.68
N LYS A 451 42.27 18.76 -18.68
CA LYS A 451 43.01 18.35 -19.88
C LYS A 451 43.13 19.52 -20.86
N SER A 452 44.36 19.79 -21.32
CA SER A 452 44.59 20.74 -22.39
C SER A 452 44.13 20.20 -23.73
N MET A 453 43.32 20.96 -24.45
CA MET A 453 42.94 20.66 -25.84
C MET A 453 43.95 21.21 -26.80
N VAL A 454 44.39 20.38 -27.75
CA VAL A 454 45.23 20.83 -28.89
C VAL A 454 44.45 20.60 -30.18
N HIS A 455 44.44 21.62 -31.02
CA HIS A 455 43.88 21.58 -32.35
C HIS A 455 44.96 21.15 -33.33
N GLY A 456 44.84 19.91 -33.84
CA GLY A 456 45.69 19.37 -34.90
C GLY A 456 44.99 19.28 -36.26
N PRO A 457 45.68 18.79 -37.30
CA PRO A 457 45.11 18.63 -38.66
C PRO A 457 43.89 17.71 -38.72
N LEU A 458 43.65 16.88 -37.69
CA LEU A 458 42.56 15.93 -37.56
C LEU A 458 41.44 16.39 -36.61
N GLY A 459 41.48 17.68 -36.17
CA GLY A 459 40.52 18.23 -35.21
C GLY A 459 41.09 18.48 -33.82
N ALA A 460 40.21 18.84 -32.87
CA ALA A 460 40.55 19.05 -31.47
C ALA A 460 40.70 17.71 -30.74
N ARG A 461 41.88 17.42 -30.20
CA ARG A 461 42.08 16.21 -29.33
C ARG A 461 42.53 16.64 -27.93
N LEU A 462 42.11 15.87 -26.94
CA LEU A 462 42.65 15.94 -25.61
C LEU A 462 44.07 15.36 -25.60
N ILE A 463 45.06 16.12 -25.10
CA ILE A 463 46.42 15.59 -24.90
C ILE A 463 46.43 14.74 -23.65
N PRO A 464 47.04 13.53 -23.67
CA PRO A 464 47.37 12.79 -22.47
C PRO A 464 48.18 13.65 -21.51
N ARG A 465 47.91 13.51 -20.22
CA ARG A 465 48.64 14.27 -19.20
C ARG A 465 50.14 14.02 -19.28
N LYS A 466 50.90 15.05 -19.08
CA LYS A 466 52.36 15.01 -19.07
C LYS A 466 52.97 14.93 -17.66
N SER A 467 52.14 15.24 -16.63
CA SER A 467 52.57 15.18 -15.23
C SER A 467 51.48 14.47 -14.42
N PHE A 468 51.91 13.54 -13.61
CA PHE A 468 51.12 12.76 -12.66
C PHE A 468 51.49 13.10 -11.22
N ALA A 469 52.32 14.15 -11.01
CA ALA A 469 52.61 14.64 -9.67
C ALA A 469 51.29 15.01 -8.96
N ALA A 470 51.24 14.68 -7.67
CA ALA A 470 50.06 14.93 -6.84
C ALA A 470 49.64 16.41 -6.94
N TRP A 471 48.47 16.65 -7.45
CA TRP A 471 47.83 17.95 -7.56
C TRP A 471 46.71 18.04 -6.54
N THR A 472 46.80 18.98 -5.64
CA THR A 472 45.91 19.09 -4.51
C THR A 472 44.84 20.13 -4.81
N GLU A 473 43.58 19.70 -4.84
CA GLU A 473 42.42 20.58 -4.94
C GLU A 473 41.77 20.66 -3.56
N MET A 474 41.66 21.87 -3.03
CA MET A 474 40.85 22.10 -1.82
C MET A 474 39.41 22.28 -2.23
N VAL A 475 38.59 21.31 -1.87
CA VAL A 475 37.13 21.37 -2.12
C VAL A 475 36.51 22.02 -0.89
N GLU A 476 36.02 23.26 -1.07
CA GLU A 476 35.32 24.02 -0.04
C GLU A 476 33.82 24.14 -0.37
N GLY A 477 33.01 24.39 0.66
CA GLY A 477 31.54 24.64 0.50
C GLY A 477 30.72 23.42 0.14
N ARG A 478 31.26 22.21 0.32
CA ARG A 478 30.63 20.96 -0.04
C ARG A 478 30.64 19.95 1.10
N SER A 479 29.53 19.24 1.31
CA SER A 479 29.49 18.06 2.17
C SER A 479 29.79 16.77 1.37
N ARG A 480 29.78 15.61 2.03
CA ARG A 480 29.63 14.35 1.32
C ARG A 480 28.28 14.32 0.60
N PRO A 481 28.17 13.65 -0.56
CA PRO A 481 26.89 13.48 -1.22
C PRO A 481 25.94 12.61 -0.37
N TRP A 482 24.64 12.86 -0.49
CA TRP A 482 23.61 11.99 0.05
C TRP A 482 23.50 10.72 -0.78
N THR A 483 23.48 9.56 -0.12
CA THR A 483 23.31 8.29 -0.81
C THR A 483 21.86 8.07 -1.22
N SER A 484 21.64 7.26 -2.26
CA SER A 484 20.29 6.86 -2.68
C SER A 484 19.50 6.17 -1.57
N VAL A 485 20.19 5.39 -0.72
CA VAL A 485 19.61 4.70 0.44
C VAL A 485 19.10 5.70 1.48
N GLU A 486 19.91 6.70 1.84
CA GLU A 486 19.51 7.76 2.79
C GLU A 486 18.27 8.54 2.29
N ILE A 487 18.21 8.82 0.99
CA ILE A 487 17.05 9.49 0.39
C ILE A 487 15.81 8.56 0.41
N GLU A 488 15.98 7.27 0.12
CA GLU A 488 14.89 6.27 0.20
C GLU A 488 14.38 6.12 1.64
N ASP A 489 15.26 6.07 2.63
CA ASP A 489 14.93 6.00 4.04
C ASP A 489 14.17 7.25 4.51
N ALA A 490 14.59 8.43 4.05
CA ALA A 490 13.89 9.68 4.28
C ALA A 490 12.47 9.64 3.70
N ILE A 491 12.30 9.18 2.45
CA ILE A 491 10.98 9.07 1.79
C ILE A 491 10.07 8.08 2.54
N SER A 492 10.63 6.97 3.03
CA SER A 492 9.88 6.01 3.84
C SER A 492 9.40 6.62 5.16
N LEU A 493 10.25 7.36 5.85
CA LEU A 493 9.89 8.10 7.06
C LEU A 493 8.79 9.14 6.78
N ARG A 494 8.89 9.87 5.67
CA ARG A 494 7.87 10.83 5.26
C ARG A 494 6.48 10.18 5.19
N THR A 495 6.42 8.99 4.60
CA THR A 495 5.16 8.25 4.48
C THR A 495 4.58 7.91 5.85
N ALA A 496 5.42 7.46 6.79
CA ALA A 496 5.01 7.16 8.16
C ALA A 496 4.51 8.41 8.91
N ILE A 497 5.20 9.54 8.76
CA ILE A 497 4.80 10.80 9.39
C ILE A 497 3.47 11.31 8.81
N LEU A 498 3.30 11.29 7.49
CA LEU A 498 2.06 11.71 6.84
C LEU A 498 0.87 10.85 7.28
N ASP A 499 1.06 9.54 7.41
CA ASP A 499 0.04 8.62 7.90
C ASP A 499 -0.31 8.91 9.38
N TYR A 500 0.69 9.17 10.22
CA TYR A 500 0.48 9.59 11.62
C TYR A 500 -0.32 10.90 11.69
N VAL A 501 0.07 11.93 10.94
CA VAL A 501 -0.61 13.23 10.91
C VAL A 501 -2.07 13.08 10.44
N GLN A 502 -2.30 12.25 9.41
CA GLN A 502 -3.64 11.98 8.93
C GLN A 502 -4.49 11.26 10.00
N ARG A 503 -3.97 10.22 10.64
CA ARG A 503 -4.67 9.50 11.72
C ARG A 503 -4.99 10.41 12.91
N ARG A 504 -4.08 11.32 13.27
CA ARG A 504 -4.31 12.32 14.33
C ARG A 504 -5.44 13.28 13.97
N ARG A 505 -5.47 13.77 12.73
CA ARG A 505 -6.58 14.63 12.22
C ARG A 505 -7.91 13.89 12.23
N ASP A 506 -7.93 12.64 11.76
CA ASP A 506 -9.14 11.83 11.74
C ASP A 506 -9.65 11.51 13.14
N ARG A 507 -8.76 11.28 14.12
CA ARG A 507 -9.11 11.10 15.53
C ARG A 507 -9.75 12.38 16.08
N PHE A 508 -9.10 13.52 15.90
CA PHE A 508 -9.61 14.81 16.37
C PHE A 508 -10.97 15.13 15.75
N ALA A 509 -11.15 14.90 14.45
CA ALA A 509 -12.43 15.10 13.78
C ALA A 509 -13.55 14.20 14.36
N ARG A 510 -13.24 12.93 14.67
CA ARG A 510 -14.18 11.99 15.32
C ARG A 510 -14.52 12.42 16.73
N GLU A 511 -13.57 12.89 17.51
CA GLU A 511 -13.80 13.41 18.86
C GLU A 511 -14.71 14.66 18.85
N GLN A 512 -14.49 15.58 17.93
CA GLN A 512 -15.36 16.75 17.73
C GLN A 512 -16.78 16.35 17.33
N GLN A 513 -16.91 15.43 16.36
CA GLN A 513 -18.20 14.91 15.92
C GLN A 513 -18.94 14.17 17.06
N ALA A 514 -18.22 13.41 17.88
CA ALA A 514 -18.80 12.74 19.04
C ALA A 514 -19.32 13.74 20.09
N LEU A 515 -18.58 14.83 20.32
CA LEU A 515 -18.99 15.89 21.24
C LEU A 515 -20.24 16.65 20.73
N GLU A 516 -20.29 16.93 19.42
CA GLU A 516 -21.46 17.54 18.79
C GLU A 516 -22.68 16.62 18.88
N ASN A 517 -22.52 15.33 18.64
CA ASN A 517 -23.59 14.33 18.75
C ASN A 517 -24.12 14.22 20.19
N LEU A 518 -23.23 14.29 21.20
CA LEU A 518 -23.64 14.33 22.61
C LEU A 518 -24.52 15.53 22.91
N LYS A 519 -24.09 16.71 22.53
CA LYS A 519 -24.87 17.95 22.72
C LYS A 519 -26.23 17.90 22.00
N PHE A 520 -26.25 17.35 20.79
CA PHE A 520 -27.48 17.17 20.03
C PHE A 520 -28.44 16.20 20.72
N ASN A 521 -27.94 15.07 21.25
CA ASN A 521 -28.75 14.09 21.98
C ASN A 521 -29.33 14.70 23.27
N GLU A 522 -28.54 15.44 24.06
CA GLU A 522 -29.03 16.14 25.25
C GLU A 522 -30.17 17.12 24.91
N MET A 523 -30.03 17.88 23.82
CA MET A 523 -31.09 18.78 23.36
C MET A 523 -32.33 18.01 22.92
N LEU A 524 -32.18 16.86 22.25
CA LEU A 524 -33.26 16.01 21.80
C LEU A 524 -34.03 15.43 23.00
N GLU A 525 -33.32 14.94 24.01
CA GLU A 525 -33.91 14.43 25.27
C GLU A 525 -34.74 15.48 25.97
N GLN A 526 -34.23 16.70 26.06
CA GLN A 526 -34.98 17.83 26.66
C GLN A 526 -36.26 18.13 25.86
N GLN A 527 -36.19 18.15 24.54
CA GLN A 527 -37.36 18.34 23.67
C GLN A 527 -38.40 17.22 23.85
N VAL A 528 -37.95 15.95 23.90
CA VAL A 528 -38.83 14.80 24.12
C VAL A 528 -39.51 14.92 25.50
N ALA A 529 -38.76 15.21 26.55
CA ALA A 529 -39.31 15.41 27.89
C ALA A 529 -40.35 16.52 27.92
N GLN A 530 -40.08 17.65 27.29
CA GLN A 530 -41.03 18.80 27.21
C GLN A 530 -42.30 18.42 26.44
N ARG A 531 -42.16 17.76 25.29
CA ARG A 531 -43.30 17.32 24.48
C ARG A 531 -44.14 16.27 25.21
N THR A 532 -43.50 15.35 25.92
CA THR A 532 -44.21 14.33 26.71
C THR A 532 -45.02 15.00 27.84
N SER A 533 -44.45 15.96 28.55
CA SER A 533 -45.14 16.71 29.58
C SER A 533 -46.36 17.47 29.03
N GLN A 534 -46.21 18.12 27.87
CA GLN A 534 -47.33 18.81 27.20
C GLN A 534 -48.46 17.84 26.79
N LEU A 535 -48.11 16.67 26.28
CA LEU A 535 -49.08 15.64 25.90
C LEU A 535 -49.86 15.11 27.12
N VAL A 536 -49.17 14.88 28.23
CA VAL A 536 -49.79 14.40 29.46
C VAL A 536 -50.75 15.47 30.02
N ALA A 537 -50.36 16.74 30.02
CA ALA A 537 -51.22 17.84 30.46
C ALA A 537 -52.48 17.97 29.59
N ALA A 538 -52.33 18.00 28.28
CA ALA A 538 -53.45 18.09 27.35
C ALA A 538 -54.43 16.90 27.45
N ASN A 539 -53.89 15.69 27.66
CA ASN A 539 -54.68 14.49 27.83
C ASN A 539 -55.51 14.55 29.13
N LYS A 540 -54.93 15.06 30.20
CA LYS A 540 -55.66 15.27 31.46
C LYS A 540 -56.77 16.33 31.34
N GLU A 541 -56.51 17.46 30.70
CA GLU A 541 -57.54 18.45 30.41
C GLU A 541 -58.72 17.90 29.64
N LEU A 542 -58.48 17.02 28.67
CA LEU A 542 -59.51 16.38 27.88
C LEU A 542 -60.37 15.43 28.73
N ASP A 543 -59.75 14.72 29.68
CA ASP A 543 -60.49 13.84 30.59
C ASP A 543 -61.38 14.61 31.59
N ASP A 544 -60.81 15.65 32.15
CA ASP A 544 -61.56 16.54 33.09
C ASP A 544 -62.74 17.19 32.37
N PHE A 545 -62.55 17.64 31.12
CA PHE A 545 -63.64 18.19 30.30
C PHE A 545 -64.76 17.18 30.06
N ALA A 546 -64.39 15.94 29.65
CA ALA A 546 -65.39 14.90 29.35
C ALA A 546 -66.18 14.50 30.60
N TYR A 547 -65.55 14.48 31.77
CA TYR A 547 -66.19 14.17 33.03
C TYR A 547 -67.17 15.27 33.46
N VAL A 548 -66.73 16.51 33.47
CA VAL A 548 -67.56 17.68 33.91
C VAL A 548 -68.77 17.86 32.96
N ALA A 549 -68.49 17.84 31.64
CA ALA A 549 -69.57 18.00 30.65
C ALA A 549 -70.68 16.91 30.79
N SER A 550 -70.31 15.66 31.07
CA SER A 550 -71.29 14.59 31.22
C SER A 550 -72.09 14.72 32.54
N HIS A 551 -71.39 15.08 33.62
CA HIS A 551 -72.05 15.34 34.93
C HIS A 551 -73.07 16.47 34.81
N ASP A 552 -72.68 17.56 34.20
CA ASP A 552 -73.51 18.78 34.09
C ASP A 552 -74.70 18.55 33.13
N LEU A 553 -74.57 17.68 32.15
CA LEU A 553 -75.67 17.30 31.26
C LEU A 553 -76.64 16.27 31.92
N LYS A 554 -76.17 15.45 32.86
CA LYS A 554 -77.08 14.51 33.57
C LYS A 554 -78.04 15.18 34.53
N ALA A 555 -77.57 16.26 35.22
CA ALA A 555 -78.40 16.94 36.19
C ALA A 555 -79.72 17.49 35.60
N PRO A 556 -79.71 18.25 34.47
CA PRO A 556 -80.95 18.73 33.86
C PRO A 556 -81.81 17.64 33.30
N LEU A 557 -81.21 16.50 32.77
CA LEU A 557 -81.97 15.36 32.29
C LEU A 557 -82.79 14.72 33.40
N ARG A 558 -82.21 14.53 34.60
CA ARG A 558 -82.93 14.03 35.81
C ARG A 558 -84.07 14.92 36.21
N VAL A 559 -83.87 16.25 36.16
CA VAL A 559 -84.90 17.20 36.47
C VAL A 559 -86.07 17.07 35.48
N ILE A 560 -85.79 16.88 34.20
CA ILE A 560 -86.83 16.71 33.19
C ILE A 560 -87.57 15.36 33.40
N ASP A 561 -86.82 14.26 33.71
CA ASP A 561 -87.47 12.95 33.98
C ASP A 561 -88.37 13.03 35.20
N ASN A 562 -87.88 13.60 36.30
CA ASN A 562 -88.65 13.77 37.51
C ASN A 562 -89.87 14.68 37.31
N ALA A 563 -89.73 15.84 36.65
CA ALA A 563 -90.79 16.76 36.36
C ALA A 563 -91.87 16.10 35.47
N SER A 564 -91.43 15.35 34.45
CA SER A 564 -92.37 14.61 33.57
C SER A 564 -93.11 13.47 34.31
N LYS A 565 -92.39 12.84 35.31
CA LYS A 565 -93.06 11.82 36.14
C LYS A 565 -94.08 12.44 37.09
N TRP A 566 -93.72 13.53 37.73
CA TRP A 566 -94.71 14.22 38.57
C TRP A 566 -95.86 14.74 37.84
N LEU A 567 -95.72 15.34 36.64
CA LEU A 567 -96.79 15.73 35.77
C LEU A 567 -97.70 14.56 35.34
N GLU A 568 -97.18 13.40 35.08
CA GLU A 568 -97.93 12.19 34.76
C GLU A 568 -98.71 11.67 35.98
N GLU A 569 -98.09 11.76 37.19
CA GLU A 569 -98.71 11.35 38.46
C GLU A 569 -99.83 12.34 38.88
N ASP A 570 -99.58 13.67 38.87
CA ASP A 570 -100.45 14.69 39.31
C ASP A 570 -101.66 14.89 38.36
N LEU A 571 -101.47 14.70 37.08
CA LEU A 571 -102.57 14.82 36.06
C LEU A 571 -103.17 13.46 35.65
N ALA A 572 -102.81 12.36 36.34
CA ALA A 572 -103.21 11.01 35.94
C ALA A 572 -104.72 10.82 35.66
N ALA A 573 -105.64 11.55 36.36
CA ALA A 573 -107.08 11.53 36.17
C ALA A 573 -107.61 12.39 35.00
N HIS A 574 -106.77 13.27 34.43
CA HIS A 574 -107.05 14.26 33.40
C HIS A 574 -106.29 14.07 32.09
N LEU A 575 -105.39 13.08 32.04
CA LEU A 575 -104.66 12.74 30.82
C LEU A 575 -105.47 11.84 29.90
N ASP A 576 -105.63 12.23 28.69
CA ASP A 576 -106.05 11.33 27.65
C ASP A 576 -104.98 10.37 27.20
N ASP A 577 -105.31 9.36 26.43
CA ASP A 577 -104.31 8.32 26.03
C ASP A 577 -103.19 8.93 25.13
N GLU A 578 -103.42 9.90 24.30
CA GLU A 578 -102.46 10.60 23.42
C GLU A 578 -101.44 11.38 24.23
N THR A 579 -101.89 12.11 25.28
CA THR A 579 -101.03 12.86 26.17
C THR A 579 -100.15 11.90 27.06
N ARG A 580 -100.76 10.79 27.49
CA ARG A 580 -100.07 9.71 28.23
C ARG A 580 -98.95 9.07 27.38
N ASP A 581 -99.24 8.79 26.13
CA ASP A 581 -98.27 8.27 25.20
C ASP A 581 -97.14 9.30 24.91
N THR A 582 -97.52 10.57 24.77
CA THR A 582 -96.52 11.64 24.59
C THR A 582 -95.63 11.78 25.79
N MET A 583 -96.10 11.67 27.06
CA MET A 583 -95.30 11.66 28.25
C MET A 583 -94.37 10.44 28.36
N ARG A 584 -94.83 9.24 28.01
CA ARG A 584 -94.02 8.06 27.91
C ARG A 584 -92.89 8.22 26.85
N LEU A 585 -93.25 8.80 25.70
CA LEU A 585 -92.23 9.12 24.69
C LEU A 585 -91.18 10.09 25.20
N LEU A 586 -91.59 11.17 25.84
CA LEU A 586 -90.66 12.16 26.45
C LEU A 586 -89.73 11.49 27.45
N ARG A 587 -90.23 10.76 28.43
CA ARG A 587 -89.42 10.04 29.39
C ARG A 587 -88.53 9.00 28.73
N GLY A 588 -89.00 8.29 27.74
CA GLY A 588 -88.15 7.38 26.97
C GLY A 588 -86.99 8.09 26.26
N ARG A 589 -87.21 9.32 25.78
CA ARG A 589 -86.12 10.14 25.16
C ARG A 589 -85.08 10.60 26.21
N VAL A 590 -85.58 11.04 27.40
CA VAL A 590 -84.67 11.49 28.48
C VAL A 590 -83.79 10.34 28.98
N LYS A 591 -84.43 9.19 29.31
CA LYS A 591 -83.66 8.01 29.71
C LYS A 591 -82.63 7.57 28.66
N ARG A 592 -82.96 7.71 27.39
CA ARG A 592 -82.02 7.43 26.30
C ARG A 592 -80.84 8.38 26.29
N MET A 593 -81.06 9.68 26.50
CA MET A 593 -80.00 10.68 26.60
C MET A 593 -79.07 10.41 27.81
N GLU A 594 -79.60 10.02 28.96
CA GLU A 594 -78.80 9.60 30.14
C GLU A 594 -77.90 8.41 29.74
N LYS A 595 -78.48 7.39 29.12
CA LYS A 595 -77.70 6.22 28.70
C LYS A 595 -76.62 6.55 27.67
N LEU A 596 -76.92 7.45 26.73
CA LEU A 596 -75.90 7.91 25.74
C LEU A 596 -74.75 8.63 26.43
N LEU A 597 -74.95 9.45 27.44
CA LEU A 597 -73.93 10.11 28.21
C LEU A 597 -73.11 9.11 29.05
N ASP A 598 -73.74 8.10 29.63
CA ASP A 598 -73.04 7.07 30.36
C ASP A 598 -72.15 6.22 29.45
N ASP A 599 -72.64 5.83 28.29
CA ASP A 599 -71.90 5.07 27.32
C ASP A 599 -70.75 5.90 26.73
N LEU A 600 -70.92 7.22 26.48
CA LEU A 600 -69.86 8.12 26.08
C LEU A 600 -68.74 8.26 27.09
N LEU A 601 -69.09 8.46 28.37
CA LEU A 601 -68.14 8.49 29.48
C LEU A 601 -67.34 7.16 29.55
N GLN A 602 -68.06 6.06 29.43
CA GLN A 602 -67.44 4.72 29.44
C GLN A 602 -66.45 4.58 28.28
N TYR A 603 -66.86 5.01 27.06
CA TYR A 603 -65.97 5.01 25.90
C TYR A 603 -64.73 5.87 26.11
N CYS A 604 -64.83 7.04 26.75
CA CYS A 604 -63.71 7.90 27.06
C CYS A 604 -62.77 7.27 28.07
N ARG A 605 -63.25 6.48 29.03
CA ARG A 605 -62.47 5.87 30.10
C ARG A 605 -61.74 4.57 29.69
N VAL A 606 -62.14 3.94 28.57
CA VAL A 606 -61.48 2.72 28.11
C VAL A 606 -59.99 2.99 27.85
N GLY A 607 -59.12 2.26 28.54
CA GLY A 607 -57.67 2.31 28.43
C GLY A 607 -56.98 3.39 29.28
N ARG A 608 -57.74 4.15 30.12
CA ARG A 608 -57.20 5.31 30.86
C ARG A 608 -57.12 5.13 32.39
N THR A 609 -57.79 4.18 32.97
CA THR A 609 -57.80 3.93 34.42
C THR A 609 -57.34 2.53 34.73
N SER A 610 -56.30 2.40 35.59
CA SER A 610 -55.99 1.17 36.31
C SER A 610 -57.02 0.99 37.41
N ASP A 611 -58.16 0.41 37.08
CA ASP A 611 -59.14 -0.04 38.08
C ASP A 611 -58.59 -1.34 38.69
N PRO A 612 -58.35 -1.44 40.01
CA PRO A 612 -57.93 -2.68 40.63
C PRO A 612 -58.85 -3.88 40.34
N ALA A 613 -60.15 -3.61 40.09
CA ALA A 613 -61.10 -4.65 39.68
C ALA A 613 -60.89 -5.13 38.23
N ALA A 614 -60.20 -4.35 37.38
CA ALA A 614 -59.85 -4.75 36.03
C ALA A 614 -58.70 -5.76 35.96
N GLU A 615 -57.87 -5.86 37.02
CA GLU A 615 -56.75 -6.77 37.12
C GLU A 615 -57.11 -8.12 37.79
N GLU A 616 -58.38 -8.28 38.28
CA GLU A 616 -58.82 -9.51 38.87
C GLU A 616 -58.90 -10.63 37.86
N MET A 617 -58.01 -11.60 37.94
CA MET A 617 -57.94 -12.75 37.08
C MET A 617 -58.94 -13.84 37.52
N VAL A 618 -59.96 -14.08 36.71
CA VAL A 618 -61.04 -15.06 36.98
C VAL A 618 -61.07 -16.13 35.93
N ALA A 619 -61.70 -17.26 36.23
CA ALA A 619 -61.91 -18.33 35.25
C ALA A 619 -62.88 -17.87 34.13
N GLY A 620 -62.61 -18.29 32.91
CA GLY A 620 -63.39 -17.84 31.76
C GLY A 620 -64.88 -18.24 31.84
N ASN A 621 -65.20 -19.42 32.40
CA ASN A 621 -66.59 -19.84 32.66
C ASN A 621 -67.27 -18.93 33.69
N GLU A 622 -66.60 -18.49 34.73
CA GLU A 622 -67.11 -17.55 35.75
C GLU A 622 -67.55 -16.21 35.09
N ILE A 623 -66.75 -15.69 34.11
CA ILE A 623 -67.14 -14.47 33.37
C ILE A 623 -68.41 -14.68 32.58
N VAL A 624 -68.52 -15.83 31.90
CA VAL A 624 -69.70 -16.16 31.09
C VAL A 624 -70.96 -16.34 31.98
N ASP A 625 -70.84 -17.10 33.10
CA ASP A 625 -71.93 -17.31 34.03
C ASP A 625 -72.43 -15.99 34.63
N ASN A 626 -71.53 -15.11 35.03
CA ASN A 626 -71.87 -13.77 35.51
C ASN A 626 -72.57 -12.90 34.46
N VAL A 627 -72.11 -12.94 33.21
CA VAL A 627 -72.74 -12.22 32.12
C VAL A 627 -74.17 -12.74 31.81
N LEU A 628 -74.33 -14.05 31.79
CA LEU A 628 -75.66 -14.65 31.57
C LEU A 628 -76.61 -14.35 32.75
N ALA A 629 -76.16 -14.40 34.01
CA ALA A 629 -76.91 -13.98 35.17
C ALA A 629 -77.40 -12.53 35.13
N LEU A 630 -76.51 -11.59 34.69
CA LEU A 630 -76.80 -10.15 34.54
C LEU A 630 -77.78 -9.87 33.41
N LEU A 631 -77.67 -10.58 32.28
CA LEU A 631 -78.55 -10.36 31.13
C LEU A 631 -79.95 -10.95 31.34
N SER A 632 -80.12 -11.92 32.25
CA SER A 632 -81.38 -12.60 32.57
C SER A 632 -82.19 -12.96 31.33
N PRO A 633 -81.67 -13.74 30.39
CA PRO A 633 -82.27 -14.02 29.13
C PRO A 633 -83.66 -14.71 29.27
N ALA A 634 -84.62 -14.41 28.35
CA ALA A 634 -85.89 -15.08 28.35
C ALA A 634 -85.74 -16.61 28.15
N ALA A 635 -86.66 -17.40 28.68
CA ALA A 635 -86.62 -18.89 28.72
C ALA A 635 -86.57 -19.56 27.32
N GLY A 636 -86.71 -18.81 26.23
CA GLY A 636 -86.63 -19.27 24.83
C GLY A 636 -85.19 -19.31 24.24
N PHE A 637 -84.21 -18.64 24.88
CA PHE A 637 -82.82 -18.62 24.40
C PHE A 637 -82.03 -19.77 24.96
N LYS A 638 -81.37 -20.53 24.08
CA LYS A 638 -80.44 -21.60 24.46
C LYS A 638 -79.00 -21.13 24.29
N PHE A 639 -78.15 -21.40 25.32
CA PHE A 639 -76.72 -21.01 25.27
C PHE A 639 -75.88 -22.29 25.23
N THR A 640 -74.94 -22.32 24.29
CA THR A 640 -73.91 -23.35 24.26
C THR A 640 -72.57 -22.69 24.56
N VAL A 641 -71.93 -23.11 25.65
CA VAL A 641 -70.63 -22.58 26.07
C VAL A 641 -69.59 -23.65 25.80
N GLY A 642 -68.62 -23.33 24.95
CA GLY A 642 -67.51 -24.24 24.62
C GLY A 642 -66.62 -24.56 25.81
N SER A 643 -66.09 -25.77 25.88
CA SER A 643 -65.23 -26.24 26.95
C SER A 643 -63.94 -25.46 27.14
N GLY A 644 -63.52 -24.68 26.12
CA GLY A 644 -62.31 -23.85 26.18
C GLY A 644 -62.33 -22.79 27.28
N PHE A 645 -63.53 -22.32 27.69
CA PHE A 645 -63.66 -21.31 28.76
C PHE A 645 -63.21 -21.80 30.13
N ALA A 646 -63.32 -23.08 30.43
CA ALA A 646 -62.92 -23.64 31.70
C ALA A 646 -61.38 -23.67 31.92
N GLY A 647 -60.62 -23.69 30.82
CA GLY A 647 -59.15 -23.79 30.84
C GLY A 647 -58.41 -22.47 30.89
N ILE A 648 -59.10 -21.33 30.88
CA ILE A 648 -58.47 -20.01 30.72
C ILE A 648 -58.72 -19.14 31.97
N ARG A 649 -57.72 -18.30 32.34
CA ARG A 649 -57.90 -17.25 33.34
C ARG A 649 -57.68 -15.89 32.68
N LEU A 650 -58.57 -14.96 32.90
CA LEU A 650 -58.61 -13.70 32.17
C LEU A 650 -58.99 -12.54 33.11
N PRO A 651 -58.62 -11.30 32.78
CA PRO A 651 -59.09 -10.14 33.52
C PRO A 651 -60.59 -10.00 33.41
N ARG A 652 -61.29 -9.89 34.56
CA ARG A 652 -62.76 -9.84 34.66
C ARG A 652 -63.34 -8.74 33.81
N MET A 653 -62.90 -7.52 34.04
CA MET A 653 -63.56 -6.34 33.47
C MET A 653 -63.00 -6.00 32.14
N PRO A 654 -62.50 -5.88 31.21
CA PRO A 654 -62.92 -5.63 29.84
C PRO A 654 -63.71 -6.77 29.22
N LEU A 655 -63.39 -8.02 29.56
CA LEU A 655 -64.04 -9.16 28.88
C LEU A 655 -65.49 -9.34 29.27
N GLN A 656 -65.87 -9.15 30.53
CA GLN A 656 -67.25 -9.13 30.97
C GLN A 656 -68.06 -8.09 30.20
N GLN A 657 -67.52 -6.89 29.97
CA GLN A 657 -68.15 -5.82 29.23
C GLN A 657 -68.30 -6.13 27.73
N ILE A 658 -67.24 -6.72 27.14
CA ILE A 658 -67.27 -7.15 25.74
C ILE A 658 -68.34 -8.23 25.53
N LEU A 659 -68.34 -9.27 26.36
CA LEU A 659 -69.32 -10.35 26.26
C LEU A 659 -70.74 -9.86 26.55
N MET A 660 -70.92 -8.98 27.54
CA MET A 660 -72.22 -8.41 27.84
C MET A 660 -72.79 -7.63 26.68
N ASN A 661 -71.96 -6.83 25.96
CA ASN A 661 -72.39 -6.11 24.76
C ASN A 661 -72.71 -7.08 23.59
N LEU A 662 -71.83 -8.05 23.34
CA LEU A 662 -72.03 -8.96 22.20
C LEU A 662 -73.24 -9.91 22.41
N ILE A 663 -73.34 -10.54 23.61
CA ILE A 663 -74.47 -11.45 23.95
C ILE A 663 -75.77 -10.65 24.06
N GLY A 664 -75.68 -9.45 24.69
CA GLY A 664 -76.84 -8.57 24.78
C GLY A 664 -77.35 -8.12 23.39
N ASN A 665 -76.46 -7.87 22.45
CA ASN A 665 -76.86 -7.58 21.06
C ASN A 665 -77.48 -8.80 20.37
N ALA A 666 -76.94 -10.00 20.56
CA ALA A 666 -77.44 -11.25 20.02
C ALA A 666 -78.90 -11.50 20.46
N ILE A 667 -79.16 -11.32 21.75
CA ILE A 667 -80.55 -11.47 22.30
C ILE A 667 -81.49 -10.38 21.77
N LYS A 668 -81.03 -9.13 21.79
CA LYS A 668 -81.88 -7.94 21.52
C LYS A 668 -82.26 -7.75 20.08
N HIS A 669 -81.36 -8.13 19.15
CA HIS A 669 -81.59 -7.96 17.72
C HIS A 669 -82.09 -9.23 17.02
N HIS A 670 -82.31 -10.28 17.80
CA HIS A 670 -82.91 -11.50 17.30
C HIS A 670 -84.37 -11.24 16.72
N ASP A 671 -84.69 -11.90 15.70
CA ASP A 671 -86.02 -11.76 15.04
C ASP A 671 -87.14 -12.70 15.60
N SER A 672 -86.73 -13.63 16.48
CA SER A 672 -87.59 -14.56 17.21
C SER A 672 -87.46 -14.39 18.74
N LYS A 673 -88.47 -14.84 19.49
CA LYS A 673 -88.40 -14.95 20.95
C LYS A 673 -87.63 -16.18 21.45
N GLU A 674 -87.22 -17.02 20.54
CA GLU A 674 -86.41 -18.25 20.77
C GLU A 674 -85.20 -18.14 19.87
N GLY A 675 -83.97 -18.50 20.37
CA GLY A 675 -82.74 -18.47 19.61
C GLY A 675 -81.64 -19.28 20.28
N HIS A 676 -80.58 -19.51 19.51
CA HIS A 676 -79.41 -20.20 19.96
C HIS A 676 -78.14 -19.32 19.89
N ILE A 677 -77.43 -19.13 21.01
CA ILE A 677 -76.20 -18.36 21.06
C ILE A 677 -75.11 -19.31 21.47
N GLU A 678 -74.04 -19.39 20.67
CA GLU A 678 -72.85 -20.21 20.90
C GLU A 678 -71.67 -19.33 21.23
N LEU A 679 -71.00 -19.66 22.35
CA LEU A 679 -69.77 -18.99 22.83
C LEU A 679 -68.61 -19.96 22.71
N SER A 680 -67.58 -19.59 22.02
CA SER A 680 -66.36 -20.41 21.95
C SER A 680 -65.10 -19.58 22.19
N VAL A 681 -64.07 -20.25 22.65
CA VAL A 681 -62.73 -19.69 22.77
C VAL A 681 -61.71 -20.75 22.37
N GLU A 682 -60.77 -20.36 21.55
CA GLU A 682 -59.67 -21.19 21.07
C GLU A 682 -58.33 -20.60 21.48
N ASP A 683 -57.41 -21.46 21.85
CA ASP A 683 -55.99 -21.06 22.10
C ASP A 683 -55.25 -21.01 20.77
N ARG A 684 -54.80 -19.80 20.36
CA ARG A 684 -54.05 -19.52 19.16
C ARG A 684 -52.59 -19.20 19.49
N GLY A 685 -52.02 -19.72 20.55
CA GLY A 685 -50.63 -19.52 20.97
C GLY A 685 -50.43 -18.20 21.72
N ALA A 686 -50.16 -17.09 21.06
CA ALA A 686 -49.96 -15.78 21.69
C ALA A 686 -51.25 -15.09 22.16
N VAL A 687 -52.38 -15.50 21.60
CA VAL A 687 -53.71 -14.88 21.84
C VAL A 687 -54.76 -15.97 22.09
N TYR A 688 -55.85 -15.59 22.75
CA TYR A 688 -57.09 -16.34 22.73
C TYR A 688 -58.01 -15.74 21.65
N GLU A 689 -58.63 -16.59 20.83
CA GLU A 689 -59.65 -16.20 19.84
C GLU A 689 -61.02 -16.53 20.42
N PHE A 690 -61.85 -15.52 20.63
CA PHE A 690 -63.21 -15.62 21.09
C PHE A 690 -64.18 -15.54 19.94
N ALA A 691 -65.27 -16.28 19.98
CA ALA A 691 -66.39 -16.15 19.09
C ALA A 691 -67.69 -16.14 19.84
N VAL A 692 -68.57 -15.20 19.48
CA VAL A 692 -69.94 -15.12 19.90
C VAL A 692 -70.82 -15.25 18.66
N LYS A 693 -71.52 -16.37 18.49
CA LYS A 693 -72.34 -16.69 17.33
C LYS A 693 -73.79 -16.72 17.74
N ASP A 694 -74.63 -16.08 16.96
CA ASP A 694 -76.10 -16.13 17.07
C ASP A 694 -76.73 -16.70 15.78
N ASP A 695 -77.93 -17.23 15.88
CA ASP A 695 -78.81 -17.72 14.78
C ASP A 695 -79.86 -16.68 14.38
N GLY A 696 -79.66 -15.43 14.65
CA GLY A 696 -80.55 -14.32 14.35
C GLY A 696 -80.60 -13.92 12.88
N PRO A 697 -81.16 -12.74 12.57
CA PRO A 697 -81.40 -12.29 11.19
C PRO A 697 -80.08 -11.94 10.41
N GLY A 698 -78.90 -11.93 11.06
CA GLY A 698 -77.66 -11.56 10.44
C GLY A 698 -77.56 -10.07 10.08
N ILE A 699 -76.38 -9.67 9.59
CA ILE A 699 -76.01 -8.28 9.28
C ILE A 699 -75.52 -8.22 7.82
N PRO A 700 -76.23 -7.44 6.94
CA PRO A 700 -75.74 -7.26 5.58
C PRO A 700 -74.34 -6.71 5.46
N ALA A 701 -73.54 -7.20 4.51
CA ALA A 701 -72.11 -6.90 4.36
C ALA A 701 -71.80 -5.38 4.28
N GLN A 702 -72.68 -4.61 3.68
CA GLN A 702 -72.52 -3.14 3.57
C GLN A 702 -72.48 -2.41 4.92
N PHE A 703 -72.88 -3.04 5.99
CA PHE A 703 -72.92 -2.43 7.32
C PHE A 703 -71.82 -2.97 8.27
N HIS A 704 -71.01 -3.95 7.86
CA HIS A 704 -70.03 -4.59 8.73
C HIS A 704 -69.03 -3.57 9.36
N ASP A 705 -68.56 -2.58 8.59
CA ASP A 705 -67.70 -1.53 9.10
C ASP A 705 -68.44 -0.40 9.84
N GLU A 706 -69.73 -0.21 9.49
CA GLU A 706 -70.53 0.88 10.04
C GLU A 706 -71.03 0.59 11.48
N ILE A 707 -71.27 -0.66 11.83
CA ILE A 707 -71.82 -1.04 13.16
C ILE A 707 -70.85 -0.74 14.29
N PHE A 708 -69.55 -0.59 14.01
CA PHE A 708 -68.52 -0.25 15.01
C PHE A 708 -68.32 1.27 15.17
N LYS A 709 -69.00 2.09 14.35
CA LYS A 709 -68.92 3.56 14.50
C LYS A 709 -69.85 4.03 15.64
N ILE A 710 -69.41 5.06 16.32
CA ILE A 710 -70.12 5.66 17.46
C ILE A 710 -71.48 6.16 16.99
N PHE A 711 -72.54 5.88 17.77
CA PHE A 711 -73.90 6.30 17.55
C PHE A 711 -74.60 5.73 16.31
N ARG A 712 -74.09 4.66 15.72
CA ARG A 712 -74.74 3.97 14.58
C ARG A 712 -75.68 2.84 15.05
N THR A 713 -76.85 2.75 14.46
CA THR A 713 -77.86 1.68 14.66
C THR A 713 -78.47 1.28 13.30
N LEU A 714 -78.68 -0.02 13.04
CA LEU A 714 -79.20 -0.52 11.77
C LEU A 714 -80.69 -0.45 11.68
N LYS A 715 -81.45 -0.55 12.79
CA LYS A 715 -82.86 -0.43 12.84
C LYS A 715 -83.32 0.97 13.29
N PRO A 716 -84.50 1.49 12.92
CA PRO A 716 -85.01 2.74 13.42
C PRO A 716 -85.00 2.77 14.94
N ARG A 717 -84.55 3.88 15.51
CA ARG A 717 -84.31 4.05 16.96
C ARG A 717 -85.58 3.90 17.84
N ASP A 718 -86.75 3.87 17.22
CA ASP A 718 -88.05 3.66 17.90
C ASP A 718 -88.46 2.21 17.99
N GLN A 719 -87.76 1.28 17.27
CA GLN A 719 -88.11 -0.14 17.24
C GLN A 719 -87.18 -1.01 18.13
N VAL A 720 -85.99 -0.55 18.39
CA VAL A 720 -84.98 -1.28 19.25
C VAL A 720 -84.31 -0.33 20.16
N GLU A 721 -84.35 -0.61 21.46
CA GLU A 721 -83.73 0.19 22.53
C GLU A 721 -82.21 0.04 22.47
N GLY A 722 -81.41 1.13 22.16
CA GLY A 722 -79.95 1.11 22.17
C GLY A 722 -79.32 2.50 21.89
N SER A 723 -78.17 2.74 22.47
CA SER A 723 -77.38 3.97 22.30
C SER A 723 -76.60 3.98 20.99
N GLY A 724 -76.33 2.82 20.38
CA GLY A 724 -75.38 2.68 19.25
C GLY A 724 -73.91 2.80 19.62
N MET A 725 -73.57 2.66 20.94
CA MET A 725 -72.21 2.77 21.44
C MET A 725 -71.61 1.40 21.82
N GLY A 726 -72.45 0.37 22.08
CA GLY A 726 -71.97 -0.91 22.61
C GLY A 726 -70.86 -1.57 21.78
N LEU A 727 -71.05 -1.66 20.45
CA LEU A 727 -70.01 -2.24 19.59
C LEU A 727 -68.79 -1.35 19.42
N ALA A 728 -68.91 -0.01 19.48
CA ALA A 728 -67.81 0.90 19.50
C ALA A 728 -66.93 0.75 20.78
N ILE A 729 -67.60 0.54 21.94
CA ILE A 729 -66.93 0.24 23.20
C ILE A 729 -66.21 -1.12 23.15
N VAL A 730 -66.84 -2.15 22.56
CA VAL A 730 -66.19 -3.46 22.34
C VAL A 730 -64.92 -3.29 21.49
N ARG A 731 -65.02 -2.63 20.35
CA ARG A 731 -63.86 -2.37 19.51
C ARG A 731 -62.73 -1.65 20.26
N LYS A 732 -63.06 -0.60 20.98
CA LYS A 732 -62.08 0.18 21.73
C LYS A 732 -61.38 -0.66 22.85
N HIS A 733 -62.10 -1.50 23.57
CA HIS A 733 -61.51 -2.41 24.55
C HIS A 733 -60.53 -3.39 23.91
N ILE A 734 -60.90 -3.96 22.76
CA ILE A 734 -60.05 -4.92 22.04
C ILE A 734 -58.81 -4.21 21.46
N ASP A 735 -58.96 -3.04 20.84
CA ASP A 735 -57.87 -2.24 20.29
C ASP A 735 -56.86 -1.83 21.38
N VAL A 736 -57.35 -1.40 22.55
CA VAL A 736 -56.47 -1.01 23.71
C VAL A 736 -55.74 -2.24 24.26
N ALA A 737 -56.38 -3.42 24.24
CA ALA A 737 -55.73 -4.67 24.63
C ALA A 737 -54.75 -5.20 23.54
N GLY A 738 -54.68 -4.60 22.36
CA GLY A 738 -53.83 -5.06 21.25
C GLY A 738 -54.40 -6.25 20.52
N GLY A 739 -55.71 -6.47 20.59
CA GLY A 739 -56.45 -7.51 19.88
C GLY A 739 -57.00 -7.01 18.56
N VAL A 740 -57.68 -7.89 17.81
CA VAL A 740 -58.36 -7.62 16.56
C VAL A 740 -59.80 -8.10 16.64
N LEU A 741 -60.77 -7.30 16.15
CA LEU A 741 -62.17 -7.61 16.09
C LEU A 741 -62.65 -7.71 14.63
N TRP A 742 -63.38 -8.77 14.29
CA TRP A 742 -64.03 -8.92 12.98
C TRP A 742 -65.42 -9.58 13.10
N LEU A 743 -66.19 -9.47 12.07
CA LEU A 743 -67.55 -9.99 11.98
C LEU A 743 -67.68 -10.92 10.76
N GLU A 744 -68.25 -12.09 10.98
CA GLU A 744 -68.70 -13.02 9.95
C GLU A 744 -70.25 -13.07 10.01
N SER A 745 -70.94 -12.54 9.02
CA SER A 745 -72.41 -12.50 9.04
C SER A 745 -72.96 -12.34 7.61
N ALA A 746 -74.10 -13.00 7.35
CA ALA A 746 -74.86 -12.80 6.16
C ALA A 746 -76.41 -12.73 6.52
N GLU A 747 -77.17 -12.02 5.73
CA GLU A 747 -78.63 -11.83 5.98
C GLU A 747 -79.36 -13.18 5.99
N GLY A 748 -80.00 -13.48 7.10
CA GLY A 748 -80.70 -14.74 7.32
C GLY A 748 -79.88 -15.92 7.82
N GLU A 749 -78.54 -15.72 8.02
CA GLU A 749 -77.64 -16.80 8.46
C GLU A 749 -77.06 -16.59 9.87
N GLY A 750 -77.49 -15.53 10.59
CA GLY A 750 -76.96 -15.17 11.90
C GLY A 750 -75.69 -14.35 11.83
N SER A 751 -75.09 -14.08 13.01
CA SER A 751 -73.84 -13.32 13.08
C SER A 751 -72.84 -14.02 14.02
N THR A 752 -71.58 -13.94 13.64
CA THR A 752 -70.45 -14.39 14.48
C THR A 752 -69.47 -13.23 14.68
N PHE A 753 -69.43 -12.72 15.88
CA PHE A 753 -68.40 -11.74 16.28
C PHE A 753 -67.21 -12.48 16.78
N ARG A 754 -66.05 -12.24 16.18
CA ARG A 754 -64.77 -12.84 16.59
C ARG A 754 -63.83 -11.78 17.02
N PHE A 755 -63.08 -12.06 18.08
CA PHE A 755 -62.01 -11.17 18.50
C PHE A 755 -60.83 -11.92 19.12
N THR A 756 -59.62 -11.36 18.98
CA THR A 756 -58.44 -11.86 19.65
C THR A 756 -58.22 -11.12 20.95
N TRP A 757 -57.70 -11.81 21.96
CA TRP A 757 -57.30 -11.24 23.23
C TRP A 757 -55.87 -11.73 23.59
N PRO A 758 -54.90 -10.83 23.74
CA PRO A 758 -53.54 -11.23 24.12
C PRO A 758 -53.47 -11.96 25.44
N LYS A 759 -52.69 -13.00 25.50
CA LYS A 759 -52.43 -13.68 26.77
C LYS A 759 -51.61 -12.78 27.68
N PRO A 760 -51.85 -12.74 28.99
CA PRO A 760 -50.99 -12.04 29.89
C PRO A 760 -49.59 -12.64 29.81
N PRO A 761 -48.49 -11.81 29.87
CA PRO A 761 -47.15 -12.33 29.87
C PRO A 761 -47.00 -13.34 31.01
N GLN A 762 -46.58 -14.56 30.67
CA GLN A 762 -46.21 -15.53 31.68
C GLN A 762 -45.05 -14.93 32.47
N ARG A 763 -45.29 -14.54 33.73
CA ARG A 763 -44.19 -14.33 34.67
C ARG A 763 -43.50 -15.69 34.84
N GLU A 764 -42.30 -15.82 34.26
CA GLU A 764 -41.42 -16.91 34.65
C GLU A 764 -41.31 -16.88 36.19
N GLU A 765 -41.91 -17.86 36.85
CA GLU A 765 -41.65 -18.11 38.25
C GLU A 765 -40.16 -18.38 38.40
N GLY A 766 -39.49 -17.48 39.11
CA GLY A 766 -38.06 -17.41 39.24
C GLY A 766 -37.46 -18.74 39.64
N LYS A 767 -36.44 -19.14 38.94
CA LYS A 767 -35.40 -19.96 39.54
C LYS A 767 -34.62 -19.05 40.49
N SER A 768 -34.90 -19.33 41.80
CA SER A 768 -34.06 -18.87 42.91
C SER A 768 -32.63 -19.35 42.76
#